data_91c4563b863201a3895a2a8a0d3ad770
#
_entry.id   91c4563b863201a3895a2a8a0d3ad770
#
_cell.length_a   1.000
_cell.length_b   1.000
_cell.length_c   1.000
_cell.angle_alpha   90.00
_cell.angle_beta   90.00
_cell.angle_gamma   90.00
#
_symmetry.space_group_name_H-M   'P 1'
#
loop_
_entity.id
_entity.type
_entity.pdbx_description
1 polymer ?
#
loop_
_entity_poly.entity_id
_entity_poly.type
_entity_poly.pdbx_seq_one_letter_code
_entity_poly.pdbx_strand_id
1 'polypeptide(L)'
;MLAGTLMLGACTGTPPVTKEVSIVPITNHLEETNGAFVLKSNTSIGVIDAELIPAAEYLADMLSRATGYDLKVKEGEGTITLALGDVQGKEGAYTLTAESDKVNITGNSYGGVIAVIESLRQLFPPQIESKEIVKGTDWAIPAVNIQDAPRFEWRGIMLDVSRHFYTIGEVKELLDVMALYKMNKFHWHLTDDQGWRIEIKKYPLLTEKGAWRKFNSHDRECIRQSKTDNNPDMAIPEDKIRIVEGDTLYGGYYTQEDIKDVIAYAKIRGIDIIPEIDMPGHMLAAVSNYEGVSCFNETGWGSVFSSPVCPGKDSALEFCKNVYAELIALFPYKYVHIGGDEVEKTNWKKCPDCQKRMHDNNLKTEEELQSWFIHDMERFFNEKGKEMIGWDEIIEGGLSKTATVMWWRSWVKDAATKATAQGNPVIFTPNGQFYLDYAEDKNSMASIYNLDTTDNLTPEQQSLILGVQGNIWCEWIPSNARMQYMTIPRLLAIAELGWSKPEQKDWNAFKQRLSDQFERLNIMGINYRIPDLEGFNAVNAFIGEGTINVTCLDPTAEIHYTTDGSTPTLQSPIYEGPIKVTETTDFTFCTFRPNGKKGDIVKTRFIKSEYTPSVTAAPSNPGLKATWHEFKGNKCSEIEKAPINGTYPVEDVMIPKKVKGNIGLIIKGYFNAPQDDIYTFALLSDDGSTLTIDSEQIVDNDGPHGPKEIVGQKALAKGYHPMELRYFDQNGGQLKLKVTGSDGKEIPFTHLYAH
;
A
#
# COMPACT_ATOMS: atom_id res chain seq x y z
N MET A 1 67.23 -18.37 -42.12
CA MET A 1 65.79 -18.06 -42.24
C MET A 1 65.23 -17.95 -40.84
N LEU A 2 65.14 -16.71 -40.35
CA LEU A 2 64.45 -16.47 -39.04
C LEU A 2 62.97 -16.28 -39.34
N ALA A 3 62.13 -17.15 -38.74
CA ALA A 3 60.70 -16.96 -38.71
C ALA A 3 60.35 -16.06 -37.54
N GLY A 4 59.89 -14.84 -37.82
CA GLY A 4 59.36 -13.91 -36.83
C GLY A 4 57.88 -14.28 -36.52
N THR A 5 57.64 -14.70 -35.27
CA THR A 5 56.29 -14.89 -34.76
C THR A 5 55.75 -13.52 -34.33
N LEU A 6 54.77 -12.97 -35.07
CA LEU A 6 53.96 -11.85 -34.59
C LEU A 6 53.06 -12.34 -33.45
N MET A 7 53.34 -11.92 -32.22
CA MET A 7 52.35 -11.97 -31.13
C MET A 7 51.37 -10.80 -31.34
N LEU A 8 50.14 -11.13 -31.69
CA LEU A 8 49.01 -10.23 -31.55
C LEU A 8 48.72 -10.10 -30.07
N GLY A 9 49.09 -8.96 -29.49
CA GLY A 9 48.66 -8.58 -28.15
C GLY A 9 47.18 -8.30 -28.14
N ALA A 10 46.37 -9.25 -27.62
CA ALA A 10 45.02 -8.96 -27.25
C ALA A 10 45.07 -7.97 -26.08
N CYS A 11 44.55 -6.78 -26.26
CA CYS A 11 44.26 -5.86 -25.19
C CYS A 11 43.14 -6.50 -24.34
N THR A 12 43.50 -7.24 -23.30
CA THR A 12 42.58 -7.69 -22.27
C THR A 12 42.28 -6.53 -21.32
N GLY A 13 41.40 -5.62 -21.75
CA GLY A 13 40.79 -4.68 -20.82
C GLY A 13 40.00 -5.48 -19.77
N THR A 14 40.09 -5.06 -18.51
CA THR A 14 39.24 -5.63 -17.45
C THR A 14 37.77 -5.54 -17.91
N PRO A 15 36.99 -6.61 -17.84
CA PRO A 15 35.56 -6.55 -18.18
C PRO A 15 34.86 -5.46 -17.34
N PRO A 16 33.90 -4.71 -17.91
CA PRO A 16 33.14 -3.73 -17.13
C PRO A 16 32.40 -4.42 -16.02
N VAL A 17 32.36 -3.77 -14.85
CA VAL A 17 31.59 -4.29 -13.70
C VAL A 17 30.12 -4.03 -13.95
N THR A 18 29.32 -5.08 -13.99
CA THR A 18 27.85 -5.01 -14.05
C THR A 18 27.26 -5.41 -12.72
N LYS A 19 26.09 -4.84 -12.39
CA LYS A 19 25.31 -5.27 -11.23
C LYS A 19 24.56 -6.57 -11.56
N GLU A 20 24.28 -7.40 -10.55
CA GLU A 20 23.34 -8.50 -10.66
C GLU A 20 21.94 -7.97 -11.05
N VAL A 21 21.23 -8.70 -11.89
CA VAL A 21 19.92 -8.26 -12.37
C VAL A 21 18.88 -8.32 -11.26
N SER A 22 18.33 -7.16 -10.95
CA SER A 22 17.35 -6.99 -9.89
C SER A 22 16.26 -6.01 -10.32
N ILE A 23 15.23 -6.53 -11.03
CA ILE A 23 14.12 -5.74 -11.57
C ILE A 23 12.87 -5.97 -10.72
N VAL A 24 12.23 -4.87 -10.31
CA VAL A 24 10.91 -4.85 -9.68
C VAL A 24 9.97 -3.99 -10.54
N PRO A 25 8.81 -4.49 -10.93
CA PRO A 25 8.31 -5.85 -10.84
C PRO A 25 9.13 -6.87 -11.64
N ILE A 26 9.07 -8.18 -11.23
CA ILE A 26 9.76 -9.26 -11.93
C ILE A 26 9.27 -9.36 -13.38
N THR A 27 10.19 -9.60 -14.29
CA THR A 27 9.90 -9.80 -15.71
C THR A 27 9.41 -11.23 -15.98
N ASN A 28 8.54 -11.40 -16.98
CA ASN A 28 8.00 -12.71 -17.35
C ASN A 28 9.07 -13.68 -17.86
N HIS A 29 10.04 -13.15 -18.61
CA HIS A 29 11.19 -13.91 -19.11
C HIS A 29 12.41 -12.99 -19.17
N LEU A 30 13.50 -13.45 -18.60
CA LEU A 30 14.80 -12.79 -18.63
C LEU A 30 15.87 -13.85 -18.82
N GLU A 31 16.73 -13.65 -19.83
CA GLU A 31 17.90 -14.46 -20.09
C GLU A 31 19.13 -13.56 -20.10
N GLU A 32 20.05 -13.79 -19.19
CA GLU A 32 21.36 -13.15 -19.25
C GLU A 32 22.22 -13.85 -20.27
N THR A 33 22.86 -13.06 -21.15
CA THR A 33 23.78 -13.56 -22.17
C THR A 33 25.21 -13.11 -21.90
N ASN A 34 26.17 -13.57 -22.66
CA ASN A 34 27.57 -13.20 -22.44
C ASN A 34 27.87 -11.76 -22.87
N GLY A 35 28.50 -10.99 -21.99
CA GLY A 35 28.96 -9.63 -22.26
C GLY A 35 28.20 -8.57 -21.49
N ALA A 36 28.49 -7.32 -21.84
CA ALA A 36 27.87 -6.16 -21.22
C ALA A 36 27.74 -5.02 -22.22
N PHE A 37 26.66 -4.27 -22.18
CA PHE A 37 26.54 -2.99 -22.86
C PHE A 37 27.12 -1.89 -21.98
N VAL A 38 27.96 -1.05 -22.53
CA VAL A 38 28.58 0.11 -21.87
C VAL A 38 28.06 1.40 -22.49
N LEU A 39 27.36 2.20 -21.67
CA LEU A 39 26.91 3.53 -22.05
C LEU A 39 28.13 4.47 -22.18
N LYS A 40 28.27 5.14 -23.32
CA LYS A 40 29.37 6.04 -23.62
C LYS A 40 28.86 7.42 -24.00
N SER A 41 29.72 8.42 -23.93
CA SER A 41 29.39 9.80 -24.30
C SER A 41 28.97 9.98 -25.78
N ASN A 42 29.28 9.04 -26.65
CA ASN A 42 28.88 9.02 -28.06
C ASN A 42 27.67 8.08 -28.32
N THR A 43 27.08 7.51 -27.30
CA THR A 43 25.84 6.71 -27.43
C THR A 43 24.74 7.58 -28.00
N SER A 44 24.05 7.09 -29.03
CA SER A 44 22.92 7.76 -29.66
C SER A 44 21.62 7.01 -29.37
N ILE A 45 20.54 7.73 -29.17
CA ILE A 45 19.18 7.16 -28.98
C ILE A 45 18.42 7.35 -30.31
N GLY A 46 18.11 6.23 -30.96
CA GLY A 46 17.38 6.19 -32.22
C GLY A 46 15.88 5.98 -31.98
N VAL A 47 15.05 6.57 -32.81
CA VAL A 47 13.58 6.46 -32.76
C VAL A 47 13.07 6.05 -34.13
N ILE A 48 12.42 4.88 -34.18
CA ILE A 48 11.82 4.39 -35.43
C ILE A 48 10.45 5.05 -35.66
N ASP A 49 9.65 5.15 -34.63
CA ASP A 49 8.28 5.69 -34.69
C ASP A 49 8.24 7.08 -34.03
N ALA A 50 7.88 8.11 -34.79
CA ALA A 50 7.99 9.52 -34.38
C ALA A 50 7.21 9.83 -33.06
N GLU A 51 6.16 9.09 -32.77
CA GLU A 51 5.41 9.25 -31.51
C GLU A 51 6.21 8.86 -30.25
N LEU A 52 7.35 8.17 -30.41
CA LEU A 52 8.23 7.79 -29.31
C LEU A 52 9.31 8.86 -28.99
N ILE A 53 9.35 9.98 -29.73
CA ILE A 53 10.31 11.08 -29.46
C ILE A 53 10.26 11.51 -27.97
N PRO A 54 9.09 11.75 -27.35
CA PRO A 54 9.04 12.13 -25.92
C PRO A 54 9.60 11.05 -24.99
N ALA A 55 9.43 9.76 -25.30
CA ALA A 55 10.00 8.65 -24.54
C ALA A 55 11.53 8.59 -24.67
N ALA A 56 12.05 8.85 -25.89
CA ALA A 56 13.48 8.90 -26.14
C ALA A 56 14.15 10.10 -25.45
N GLU A 57 13.50 11.26 -25.44
CA GLU A 57 13.96 12.45 -24.72
C GLU A 57 13.94 12.21 -23.20
N TYR A 58 12.91 11.55 -22.66
CA TYR A 58 12.83 11.11 -21.27
C TYR A 58 14.01 10.18 -20.91
N LEU A 59 14.29 9.17 -21.73
CA LEU A 59 15.44 8.28 -21.57
C LEU A 59 16.77 9.05 -21.63
N ALA A 60 16.94 9.94 -22.61
CA ALA A 60 18.14 10.75 -22.76
C ALA A 60 18.40 11.63 -21.53
N ASP A 61 17.38 12.33 -21.03
CA ASP A 61 17.47 13.18 -19.86
C ASP A 61 17.84 12.36 -18.60
N MET A 62 17.16 11.24 -18.40
CA MET A 62 17.43 10.35 -17.26
C MET A 62 18.89 9.86 -17.26
N LEU A 63 19.40 9.38 -18.38
CA LEU A 63 20.76 8.87 -18.47
C LEU A 63 21.81 10.00 -18.42
N SER A 64 21.49 11.17 -18.97
CA SER A 64 22.42 12.31 -19.03
C SER A 64 22.72 12.92 -17.67
N ARG A 65 21.75 12.94 -16.76
CA ARG A 65 21.88 13.60 -15.44
C ARG A 65 23.05 13.07 -14.61
N ALA A 66 23.11 11.77 -14.41
CA ALA A 66 24.15 11.13 -13.59
C ALA A 66 25.47 10.96 -14.34
N THR A 67 25.42 10.73 -15.66
CA THR A 67 26.61 10.45 -16.47
C THR A 67 27.34 11.73 -16.93
N GLY A 68 26.61 12.84 -17.06
CA GLY A 68 27.10 14.07 -17.69
C GLY A 68 27.28 13.95 -19.22
N TYR A 69 26.72 12.90 -19.83
CA TYR A 69 26.82 12.70 -21.29
C TYR A 69 25.71 13.48 -22.00
N ASP A 70 26.05 14.07 -23.14
CA ASP A 70 25.11 14.75 -24.02
C ASP A 70 24.57 13.76 -25.07
N LEU A 71 23.58 12.94 -24.60
CA LEU A 71 23.01 11.90 -25.46
C LEU A 71 22.03 12.49 -26.45
N LYS A 72 22.27 12.18 -27.75
CA LYS A 72 21.45 12.73 -28.83
C LYS A 72 20.34 11.79 -29.24
N VAL A 73 19.14 12.35 -29.28
CA VAL A 73 17.98 11.69 -29.90
C VAL A 73 17.98 11.99 -31.40
N LYS A 74 17.73 10.97 -32.22
CA LYS A 74 17.66 11.09 -33.67
C LYS A 74 16.60 10.16 -34.26
N GLU A 75 16.10 10.49 -35.45
CA GLU A 75 15.25 9.57 -36.22
C GLU A 75 16.08 8.39 -36.75
N GLY A 76 15.46 7.23 -36.90
CA GLY A 76 16.07 5.99 -37.36
C GLY A 76 16.84 5.25 -36.25
N GLU A 77 17.71 4.32 -36.64
CA GLU A 77 18.45 3.49 -35.69
C GLU A 77 19.52 4.28 -34.91
N GLY A 78 19.71 3.91 -33.65
CA GLY A 78 20.72 4.41 -32.72
C GLY A 78 21.52 3.28 -32.09
N THR A 79 22.42 3.63 -31.19
CA THR A 79 23.07 2.67 -30.30
C THR A 79 22.03 2.06 -29.35
N ILE A 80 21.10 2.89 -28.87
CA ILE A 80 19.85 2.47 -28.22
C ILE A 80 18.73 2.81 -29.19
N THR A 81 17.90 1.86 -29.60
CA THR A 81 16.82 2.07 -30.58
C THR A 81 15.47 1.79 -29.93
N LEU A 82 14.54 2.73 -30.08
CA LEU A 82 13.15 2.61 -29.63
C LEU A 82 12.23 2.38 -30.84
N ALA A 83 11.35 1.39 -30.74
CA ALA A 83 10.37 1.07 -31.77
C ALA A 83 9.04 0.60 -31.18
N LEU A 84 7.97 0.75 -31.94
CA LEU A 84 6.72 0.01 -31.73
C LEU A 84 6.75 -1.29 -32.53
N GLY A 85 6.09 -2.34 -32.00
CA GLY A 85 6.03 -3.63 -32.69
C GLY A 85 4.96 -4.55 -32.15
N ASP A 86 4.74 -5.66 -32.85
CA ASP A 86 3.79 -6.69 -32.40
C ASP A 86 4.39 -7.54 -31.30
N VAL A 87 4.35 -7.00 -30.06
CA VAL A 87 4.75 -7.75 -28.87
C VAL A 87 3.50 -8.32 -28.22
N GLN A 88 3.49 -9.63 -28.04
CA GLN A 88 2.33 -10.35 -27.50
C GLN A 88 2.10 -10.03 -26.01
N GLY A 89 0.86 -9.77 -25.63
CA GLY A 89 0.44 -9.46 -24.27
C GLY A 89 -0.55 -8.30 -24.21
N LYS A 90 -0.93 -7.92 -22.99
CA LYS A 90 -1.75 -6.72 -22.77
C LYS A 90 -0.95 -5.47 -23.11
N GLU A 91 -1.64 -4.33 -23.18
CA GLU A 91 -1.02 -3.02 -23.32
C GLU A 91 0.06 -2.83 -22.24
N GLY A 92 1.26 -2.44 -22.67
CA GLY A 92 2.44 -2.39 -21.81
C GLY A 92 3.44 -3.54 -22.02
N ALA A 93 3.13 -4.52 -22.90
CA ALA A 93 4.06 -5.58 -23.24
C ALA A 93 5.26 -5.06 -24.05
N TYR A 94 6.43 -5.65 -23.83
CA TYR A 94 7.68 -5.21 -24.43
C TYR A 94 8.73 -6.32 -24.60
N THR A 95 9.75 -6.03 -25.45
CA THR A 95 11.01 -6.76 -25.50
C THR A 95 12.17 -5.80 -25.32
N LEU A 96 13.23 -6.29 -24.67
CA LEU A 96 14.53 -5.62 -24.54
C LEU A 96 15.62 -6.62 -24.94
N THR A 97 16.45 -6.24 -25.89
CA THR A 97 17.68 -6.97 -26.21
C THR A 97 18.86 -6.02 -26.01
N ALA A 98 19.72 -6.32 -25.04
CA ALA A 98 20.96 -5.60 -24.80
C ALA A 98 22.15 -6.49 -25.18
N GLU A 99 22.95 -6.03 -26.13
CA GLU A 99 24.20 -6.64 -26.59
C GLU A 99 25.36 -5.70 -26.27
N SER A 100 26.59 -6.10 -26.54
CA SER A 100 27.78 -5.31 -26.18
C SER A 100 27.87 -3.95 -26.91
N ASP A 101 27.24 -3.80 -28.06
CA ASP A 101 27.33 -2.63 -28.93
C ASP A 101 26.00 -1.93 -29.21
N LYS A 102 24.86 -2.55 -28.84
CA LYS A 102 23.54 -1.98 -29.09
C LYS A 102 22.50 -2.44 -28.05
N VAL A 103 21.45 -1.64 -27.93
CA VAL A 103 20.25 -1.95 -27.16
C VAL A 103 19.03 -1.72 -28.04
N ASN A 104 18.18 -2.73 -28.18
CA ASN A 104 16.91 -2.62 -28.90
C ASN A 104 15.74 -2.72 -27.93
N ILE A 105 14.85 -1.76 -28.02
CA ILE A 105 13.66 -1.60 -27.20
C ILE A 105 12.44 -1.64 -28.12
N THR A 106 11.53 -2.57 -27.89
CA THR A 106 10.27 -2.64 -28.64
C THR A 106 9.10 -2.78 -27.68
N GLY A 107 8.13 -1.87 -27.76
CA GLY A 107 6.87 -1.95 -27.01
C GLY A 107 5.68 -2.19 -27.93
N ASN A 108 4.60 -2.82 -27.41
CA ASN A 108 3.35 -2.91 -28.16
C ASN A 108 2.52 -1.62 -28.11
N SER A 109 2.95 -0.65 -27.34
CA SER A 109 2.33 0.66 -27.13
C SER A 109 3.38 1.64 -26.59
N TYR A 110 3.03 2.94 -26.52
CA TYR A 110 3.85 3.93 -25.83
C TYR A 110 4.13 3.52 -24.36
N GLY A 111 3.10 3.06 -23.64
CA GLY A 111 3.25 2.55 -22.27
C GLY A 111 4.19 1.34 -22.17
N GLY A 112 4.22 0.47 -23.20
CA GLY A 112 5.17 -0.64 -23.30
C GLY A 112 6.63 -0.14 -23.44
N VAL A 113 6.85 0.90 -24.27
CA VAL A 113 8.18 1.52 -24.41
C VAL A 113 8.63 2.17 -23.10
N ILE A 114 7.74 2.85 -22.37
CA ILE A 114 8.09 3.38 -21.03
C ILE A 114 8.40 2.24 -20.06
N ALA A 115 7.59 1.18 -20.02
CA ALA A 115 7.85 0.04 -19.13
C ALA A 115 9.23 -0.60 -19.36
N VAL A 116 9.68 -0.72 -20.61
CA VAL A 116 11.03 -1.24 -20.90
C VAL A 116 12.13 -0.22 -20.61
N ILE A 117 11.88 1.08 -20.78
CA ILE A 117 12.83 2.13 -20.35
C ILE A 117 13.08 2.00 -18.85
N GLU A 118 12.04 1.80 -18.04
CA GLU A 118 12.19 1.62 -16.60
C GLU A 118 12.86 0.29 -16.23
N SER A 119 12.70 -0.77 -17.03
CA SER A 119 13.50 -1.99 -16.87
C SER A 119 14.96 -1.75 -17.19
N LEU A 120 15.26 -1.06 -18.30
CA LEU A 120 16.63 -0.67 -18.67
C LEU A 120 17.28 0.19 -17.57
N ARG A 121 16.53 1.15 -17.01
CA ARG A 121 16.95 1.99 -15.89
C ARG A 121 17.38 1.16 -14.69
N GLN A 122 16.63 0.12 -14.35
CA GLN A 122 16.93 -0.77 -13.21
C GLN A 122 18.12 -1.71 -13.49
N LEU A 123 18.50 -1.95 -14.73
CA LEU A 123 19.71 -2.70 -15.07
C LEU A 123 20.99 -1.88 -14.84
N PHE A 124 20.94 -0.55 -14.92
CA PHE A 124 22.08 0.32 -14.59
C PHE A 124 22.35 0.34 -13.08
N PRO A 125 23.61 0.63 -12.68
CA PRO A 125 23.92 0.86 -11.28
C PRO A 125 23.00 1.89 -10.64
N PRO A 126 22.64 1.78 -9.35
CA PRO A 126 21.72 2.70 -8.66
C PRO A 126 22.13 4.17 -8.76
N GLN A 127 23.43 4.45 -8.94
CA GLN A 127 23.98 5.80 -9.15
C GLN A 127 23.38 6.52 -10.36
N ILE A 128 22.72 5.80 -11.29
CA ILE A 128 21.99 6.41 -12.42
C ILE A 128 20.86 7.34 -11.96
N GLU A 129 20.37 7.17 -10.74
CA GLU A 129 19.33 8.00 -10.13
C GLU A 129 19.84 9.36 -9.64
N SER A 130 21.15 9.56 -9.61
CA SER A 130 21.74 10.80 -9.10
C SER A 130 21.31 12.01 -9.93
N LYS A 131 20.94 13.08 -9.24
CA LYS A 131 20.69 14.41 -9.83
C LYS A 131 22.00 15.16 -10.14
N GLU A 132 23.12 14.67 -9.63
CA GLU A 132 24.46 15.20 -9.81
C GLU A 132 25.31 14.23 -10.63
N ILE A 133 26.32 14.76 -11.35
CA ILE A 133 27.23 13.93 -12.14
C ILE A 133 28.10 13.06 -11.23
N VAL A 134 28.03 11.76 -11.43
CA VAL A 134 28.80 10.75 -10.69
C VAL A 134 30.02 10.34 -11.51
N LYS A 135 31.21 10.40 -10.89
CA LYS A 135 32.48 10.04 -11.52
C LYS A 135 32.95 8.67 -11.04
N GLY A 136 33.61 7.92 -11.93
CA GLY A 136 34.26 6.66 -11.60
C GLY A 136 33.30 5.47 -11.56
N THR A 137 32.08 5.62 -12.04
CA THR A 137 31.12 4.53 -12.19
C THR A 137 31.18 3.95 -13.58
N ASP A 138 31.25 2.63 -13.69
CA ASP A 138 31.06 1.92 -14.95
C ASP A 138 29.57 1.92 -15.29
N TRP A 139 29.18 2.74 -16.28
CA TRP A 139 27.79 2.80 -16.76
C TRP A 139 27.53 1.61 -17.68
N ALA A 140 27.52 0.40 -17.10
CA ALA A 140 27.39 -0.85 -17.81
C ALA A 140 26.17 -1.64 -17.30
N ILE A 141 25.52 -2.34 -18.23
CA ILE A 141 24.45 -3.28 -17.95
C ILE A 141 24.83 -4.66 -18.47
N PRO A 142 24.38 -5.76 -17.85
CA PRO A 142 24.59 -7.10 -18.42
C PRO A 142 23.90 -7.22 -19.78
N ALA A 143 24.49 -8.04 -20.66
CA ALA A 143 23.81 -8.41 -21.90
C ALA A 143 22.62 -9.32 -21.58
N VAL A 144 21.43 -8.92 -22.02
CA VAL A 144 20.16 -9.60 -21.65
C VAL A 144 19.18 -9.64 -22.82
N ASN A 145 18.33 -10.67 -22.79
CA ASN A 145 17.10 -10.72 -23.54
C ASN A 145 15.92 -10.76 -22.57
N ILE A 146 15.03 -9.77 -22.65
CA ILE A 146 13.82 -9.71 -21.84
C ILE A 146 12.60 -9.72 -22.75
N GLN A 147 11.61 -10.53 -22.38
CA GLN A 147 10.26 -10.48 -22.92
C GLN A 147 9.28 -10.41 -21.77
N ASP A 148 8.46 -9.36 -21.77
CA ASP A 148 7.63 -9.05 -20.60
C ASP A 148 6.28 -8.46 -20.99
N ALA A 149 5.29 -8.65 -20.11
CA ALA A 149 3.95 -8.12 -20.28
C ALA A 149 3.23 -8.05 -18.93
N PRO A 150 2.41 -7.02 -18.67
CA PRO A 150 1.69 -6.90 -17.43
C PRO A 150 0.55 -7.92 -17.32
N ARG A 151 0.30 -8.39 -16.08
CA ARG A 151 -0.86 -9.22 -15.75
C ARG A 151 -2.15 -8.41 -15.90
N PHE A 152 -2.18 -7.19 -15.37
CA PHE A 152 -3.33 -6.31 -15.38
C PHE A 152 -3.09 -5.02 -16.17
N GLU A 153 -4.16 -4.50 -16.79
CA GLU A 153 -4.15 -3.22 -17.48
C GLU A 153 -4.13 -2.04 -16.49
N TRP A 154 -4.77 -2.20 -15.34
CA TRP A 154 -4.82 -1.20 -14.27
C TRP A 154 -3.82 -1.52 -13.17
N ARG A 155 -2.85 -0.64 -12.97
CA ARG A 155 -1.87 -0.68 -11.87
C ARG A 155 -1.82 0.72 -11.29
N GLY A 156 -2.69 0.96 -10.29
CA GLY A 156 -3.05 2.30 -9.85
C GLY A 156 -2.51 2.68 -8.48
N ILE A 157 -2.37 4.00 -8.28
CA ILE A 157 -2.25 4.65 -6.98
C ILE A 157 -3.23 5.81 -6.93
N MET A 158 -3.99 5.91 -5.86
CA MET A 158 -4.80 7.08 -5.53
C MET A 158 -4.06 7.95 -4.51
N LEU A 159 -4.11 9.26 -4.70
CA LEU A 159 -3.66 10.26 -3.72
C LEU A 159 -4.81 11.19 -3.35
N ASP A 160 -5.16 11.20 -2.07
CA ASP A 160 -6.07 12.18 -1.47
C ASP A 160 -5.34 13.50 -1.23
N VAL A 161 -5.65 14.50 -2.03
CA VAL A 161 -5.11 15.85 -1.89
C VAL A 161 -6.08 16.80 -1.16
N SER A 162 -7.27 16.28 -0.78
CA SER A 162 -8.31 17.06 -0.11
C SER A 162 -8.03 17.19 1.39
N ARG A 163 -7.81 16.07 2.10
CA ARG A 163 -7.59 16.09 3.54
C ARG A 163 -6.30 16.82 3.87
N HIS A 164 -5.21 16.47 3.19
CA HIS A 164 -4.01 17.30 3.15
C HIS A 164 -3.59 17.60 1.70
N PHE A 165 -3.17 18.85 1.45
CA PHE A 165 -2.83 19.31 0.10
C PHE A 165 -1.39 18.98 -0.27
N TYR A 166 -1.15 18.60 -1.52
CA TYR A 166 0.17 18.34 -2.11
C TYR A 166 0.40 19.26 -3.30
N THR A 167 1.57 19.88 -3.37
CA THR A 167 1.96 20.71 -4.51
C THR A 167 2.15 19.86 -5.79
N ILE A 168 2.12 20.50 -6.97
CA ILE A 168 2.39 19.80 -8.22
C ILE A 168 3.78 19.14 -8.25
N GLY A 169 4.75 19.71 -7.56
CA GLY A 169 6.09 19.13 -7.41
C GLY A 169 6.04 17.79 -6.65
N GLU A 170 5.34 17.76 -5.52
CA GLU A 170 5.15 16.55 -4.71
C GLU A 170 4.36 15.47 -5.48
N VAL A 171 3.35 15.86 -6.26
CA VAL A 171 2.61 14.94 -7.14
C VAL A 171 3.51 14.37 -8.22
N LYS A 172 4.37 15.18 -8.85
CA LYS A 172 5.33 14.73 -9.86
C LYS A 172 6.37 13.75 -9.30
N GLU A 173 6.82 13.94 -8.05
CA GLU A 173 7.71 12.97 -7.38
C GLU A 173 7.03 11.60 -7.21
N LEU A 174 5.75 11.56 -6.86
CA LEU A 174 4.99 10.31 -6.80
C LEU A 174 4.86 9.66 -8.18
N LEU A 175 4.59 10.45 -9.23
CA LEU A 175 4.52 9.96 -10.60
C LEU A 175 5.86 9.37 -11.08
N ASP A 176 7.00 9.93 -10.66
CA ASP A 176 8.33 9.38 -10.97
C ASP A 176 8.54 7.99 -10.34
N VAL A 177 8.11 7.81 -9.09
CA VAL A 177 8.16 6.51 -8.41
C VAL A 177 7.19 5.52 -9.06
N MET A 178 5.99 5.96 -9.42
CA MET A 178 5.01 5.13 -10.13
C MET A 178 5.56 4.62 -11.46
N ALA A 179 6.18 5.49 -12.25
CA ALA A 179 6.80 5.12 -13.53
C ALA A 179 7.90 4.09 -13.34
N LEU A 180 8.85 4.33 -12.41
CA LEU A 180 9.97 3.43 -12.12
C LEU A 180 9.51 1.99 -11.85
N TYR A 181 8.37 1.83 -11.16
CA TYR A 181 7.79 0.53 -10.84
C TYR A 181 6.63 0.13 -11.77
N LYS A 182 6.56 0.70 -12.98
CA LYS A 182 5.63 0.35 -14.06
C LYS A 182 4.15 0.48 -13.69
N MET A 183 3.80 1.36 -12.75
CA MET A 183 2.43 1.73 -12.47
C MET A 183 1.95 2.76 -13.49
N ASN A 184 0.68 2.67 -13.91
CA ASN A 184 0.21 3.42 -15.08
C ASN A 184 -1.13 4.16 -14.88
N LYS A 185 -1.71 4.14 -13.69
CA LYS A 185 -2.97 4.84 -13.40
C LYS A 185 -2.82 5.66 -12.13
N PHE A 186 -2.88 6.99 -12.26
CA PHE A 186 -2.89 7.90 -11.13
C PHE A 186 -4.32 8.37 -10.89
N HIS A 187 -4.93 7.90 -9.81
CA HIS A 187 -6.25 8.34 -9.36
C HIS A 187 -6.08 9.55 -8.46
N TRP A 188 -6.54 10.70 -8.91
CA TRP A 188 -6.38 11.98 -8.22
C TRP A 188 -7.67 12.35 -7.51
N HIS A 189 -7.73 12.10 -6.20
CA HIS A 189 -8.89 12.45 -5.35
C HIS A 189 -8.82 13.93 -5.00
N LEU A 190 -9.48 14.75 -5.83
CA LEU A 190 -9.32 16.21 -5.87
C LEU A 190 -10.21 16.95 -4.87
N THR A 191 -11.26 16.32 -4.37
CA THR A 191 -12.23 16.96 -3.49
C THR A 191 -12.77 16.02 -2.45
N ASP A 192 -13.00 16.56 -1.26
CA ASP A 192 -13.67 15.91 -0.15
C ASP A 192 -14.18 16.99 0.83
N ASP A 193 -14.75 16.63 1.97
CA ASP A 193 -15.28 17.53 2.98
C ASP A 193 -14.28 18.59 3.45
N GLN A 194 -12.99 18.23 3.52
CA GLN A 194 -11.94 19.08 4.07
C GLN A 194 -11.33 20.05 3.06
N GLY A 195 -11.60 19.88 1.77
CA GLY A 195 -11.08 20.80 0.78
C GLY A 195 -11.43 20.50 -0.67
N TRP A 196 -11.59 21.55 -1.43
CA TRP A 196 -11.77 21.52 -2.88
C TRP A 196 -10.49 21.95 -3.57
N ARG A 197 -9.87 21.09 -4.37
CA ARG A 197 -8.48 21.29 -4.82
C ARG A 197 -8.31 21.64 -6.29
N ILE A 198 -9.39 21.74 -7.07
CA ILE A 198 -9.31 22.06 -8.50
C ILE A 198 -10.08 23.31 -8.85
N GLU A 199 -9.48 24.21 -9.64
CA GLU A 199 -10.13 25.41 -10.15
C GLU A 199 -11.30 25.05 -11.09
N ILE A 200 -12.51 25.51 -10.74
CA ILE A 200 -13.70 25.49 -11.59
C ILE A 200 -14.11 26.95 -11.86
N LYS A 201 -13.87 27.43 -13.06
CA LYS A 201 -14.04 28.85 -13.41
C LYS A 201 -15.46 29.32 -13.25
N LYS A 202 -16.45 28.47 -13.51
CA LYS A 202 -17.86 28.77 -13.30
C LYS A 202 -18.21 28.93 -11.81
N TYR A 203 -17.45 28.32 -10.91
CA TYR A 203 -17.71 28.29 -9.47
C TYR A 203 -16.48 28.70 -8.65
N PRO A 204 -16.05 29.99 -8.69
CA PRO A 204 -14.77 30.41 -8.10
C PRO A 204 -14.70 30.26 -6.57
N LEU A 205 -15.84 30.30 -5.84
CA LEU A 205 -15.85 30.10 -4.39
C LEU A 205 -15.38 28.71 -3.97
N LEU A 206 -15.40 27.73 -4.88
CA LEU A 206 -14.88 26.39 -4.60
C LEU A 206 -13.38 26.42 -4.24
N THR A 207 -12.61 27.31 -4.88
CA THR A 207 -11.16 27.45 -4.59
C THR A 207 -10.85 28.68 -3.74
N GLU A 208 -11.60 29.79 -3.89
CA GLU A 208 -11.38 30.96 -3.04
C GLU A 208 -11.67 30.69 -1.56
N LYS A 209 -12.70 29.89 -1.26
CA LYS A 209 -13.14 29.53 0.09
C LYS A 209 -13.03 28.03 0.35
N GLY A 210 -13.58 27.19 -0.53
CA GLY A 210 -13.67 25.74 -0.34
C GLY A 210 -12.31 25.03 -0.30
N ALA A 211 -11.25 25.64 -0.83
CA ALA A 211 -9.88 25.13 -0.72
C ALA A 211 -9.20 25.42 0.62
N TRP A 212 -9.84 26.18 1.51
CA TRP A 212 -9.21 26.70 2.73
C TRP A 212 -10.08 26.41 3.96
N ARG A 213 -9.47 25.92 5.02
CA ARG A 213 -10.17 25.60 6.28
C ARG A 213 -9.34 25.98 7.50
N LYS A 214 -9.98 26.18 8.64
CA LYS A 214 -9.30 26.22 9.94
C LYS A 214 -8.74 24.84 10.28
N PHE A 215 -7.71 24.77 11.10
CA PHE A 215 -7.15 23.51 11.58
C PHE A 215 -8.23 22.67 12.26
N ASN A 216 -8.38 21.44 11.81
CA ASN A 216 -9.29 20.44 12.36
C ASN A 216 -8.60 19.56 13.44
N SER A 217 -9.26 18.49 13.87
CA SER A 217 -8.70 17.57 14.87
C SER A 217 -7.49 16.80 14.33
N HIS A 218 -7.50 16.43 13.05
CA HIS A 218 -6.40 15.71 12.40
C HIS A 218 -5.14 16.58 12.34
N ASP A 219 -5.26 17.83 11.89
CA ASP A 219 -4.14 18.78 11.87
C ASP A 219 -3.51 18.95 13.25
N ARG A 220 -4.36 19.14 14.27
CA ARG A 220 -3.87 19.33 15.65
C ARG A 220 -3.16 18.11 16.19
N GLU A 221 -3.63 16.92 15.84
CA GLU A 221 -2.95 15.67 16.22
C GLU A 221 -1.63 15.50 15.45
N CYS A 222 -1.58 15.79 14.15
CA CYS A 222 -0.33 15.80 13.38
C CYS A 222 0.71 16.76 14.00
N ILE A 223 0.27 17.98 14.36
CA ILE A 223 1.14 18.96 15.04
C ILE A 223 1.61 18.43 16.42
N ARG A 224 0.74 17.75 17.18
CA ARG A 224 1.10 17.13 18.45
C ARG A 224 2.18 16.06 18.25
N GLN A 225 1.97 15.14 17.33
CA GLN A 225 2.93 14.07 17.02
C GLN A 225 4.26 14.64 16.53
N SER A 226 4.25 15.66 15.69
CA SER A 226 5.46 16.31 15.24
C SER A 226 6.31 16.83 16.40
N LYS A 227 5.66 17.40 17.44
CA LYS A 227 6.36 18.03 18.58
C LYS A 227 6.69 17.05 19.70
N THR A 228 5.71 16.24 20.13
CA THR A 228 5.86 15.36 21.31
C THR A 228 6.65 14.09 20.97
N ASP A 229 6.43 13.54 19.78
CA ASP A 229 7.07 12.31 19.36
C ASP A 229 8.35 12.57 18.54
N ASN A 230 8.69 13.88 18.40
CA ASN A 230 9.84 14.35 17.62
C ASN A 230 9.87 13.76 16.20
N ASN A 231 8.69 13.73 15.56
CA ASN A 231 8.52 13.23 14.20
C ASN A 231 8.30 14.39 13.21
N PRO A 232 9.34 14.91 12.56
CA PRO A 232 9.23 16.05 11.66
C PRO A 232 8.34 15.77 10.43
N ASP A 233 8.17 14.50 10.04
CA ASP A 233 7.35 14.11 8.89
C ASP A 233 5.85 14.37 9.15
N MET A 234 5.45 14.54 10.43
CA MET A 234 4.09 14.91 10.85
C MET A 234 3.86 16.41 10.94
N ALA A 235 4.85 17.25 10.62
CA ALA A 235 4.68 18.70 10.63
C ALA A 235 3.79 19.17 9.47
N ILE A 236 2.89 20.10 9.73
CA ILE A 236 2.14 20.78 8.68
C ILE A 236 3.08 21.73 7.93
N PRO A 237 3.25 21.62 6.60
CA PRO A 237 4.11 22.49 5.82
C PRO A 237 3.63 23.96 5.84
N GLU A 238 4.55 24.90 6.05
CA GLU A 238 4.23 26.31 6.18
C GLU A 238 3.69 26.95 4.89
N ASP A 239 4.13 26.47 3.73
CA ASP A 239 3.69 26.92 2.41
C ASP A 239 2.21 26.60 2.11
N LYS A 240 1.60 25.72 2.92
CA LYS A 240 0.18 25.34 2.85
C LYS A 240 -0.70 26.11 3.87
N ILE A 241 -0.11 27.11 4.54
CA ILE A 241 -0.78 27.93 5.57
C ILE A 241 -0.87 29.37 5.09
N ARG A 242 -2.04 29.99 5.30
CA ARG A 242 -2.23 31.42 5.12
C ARG A 242 -2.94 32.04 6.34
N ILE A 243 -2.69 33.31 6.59
CA ILE A 243 -3.39 34.09 7.63
C ILE A 243 -4.36 35.07 6.93
N VAL A 244 -5.64 34.95 7.24
CA VAL A 244 -6.69 35.79 6.69
C VAL A 244 -7.51 36.36 7.86
N GLU A 245 -7.55 37.68 7.99
CA GLU A 245 -8.30 38.38 9.06
C GLU A 245 -7.97 37.89 10.48
N GLY A 246 -6.75 37.42 10.70
CA GLY A 246 -6.29 36.89 11.98
C GLY A 246 -6.54 35.39 12.19
N ASP A 247 -7.26 34.72 11.31
CA ASP A 247 -7.43 33.27 11.30
C ASP A 247 -6.29 32.59 10.55
N THR A 248 -5.78 31.52 11.12
CA THR A 248 -4.82 30.61 10.45
C THR A 248 -5.59 29.57 9.66
N LEU A 249 -5.42 29.57 8.34
CA LEU A 249 -6.08 28.66 7.43
C LEU A 249 -5.07 27.72 6.78
N TYR A 250 -5.45 26.45 6.64
CA TYR A 250 -4.74 25.43 5.90
C TYR A 250 -5.42 25.18 4.55
N GLY A 251 -4.65 24.97 3.48
CA GLY A 251 -5.21 24.63 2.19
C GLY A 251 -4.25 24.83 1.03
N GLY A 252 -4.84 24.88 -0.15
CA GLY A 252 -4.21 25.00 -1.45
C GLY A 252 -5.14 24.46 -2.53
N TYR A 253 -4.85 24.77 -3.78
CA TYR A 253 -5.59 24.23 -4.93
C TYR A 253 -4.72 24.29 -6.18
N TYR A 254 -5.13 23.57 -7.21
CA TYR A 254 -4.51 23.57 -8.53
C TYR A 254 -5.31 24.45 -9.48
N THR A 255 -4.63 25.33 -10.19
CA THR A 255 -5.20 26.01 -11.35
C THR A 255 -5.38 25.02 -12.50
N GLN A 256 -6.19 25.38 -13.49
CA GLN A 256 -6.34 24.52 -14.67
C GLN A 256 -5.01 24.37 -15.43
N GLU A 257 -4.10 25.33 -15.36
CA GLU A 257 -2.77 25.22 -15.97
C GLU A 257 -1.88 24.26 -15.18
N ASP A 258 -1.94 24.25 -13.84
CA ASP A 258 -1.26 23.24 -13.01
C ASP A 258 -1.72 21.82 -13.37
N ILE A 259 -3.02 21.62 -13.55
CA ILE A 259 -3.59 20.34 -13.97
C ILE A 259 -3.02 19.91 -15.34
N LYS A 260 -2.99 20.81 -16.32
CA LYS A 260 -2.43 20.51 -17.65
C LYS A 260 -0.95 20.16 -17.58
N ASP A 261 -0.18 20.84 -16.75
CA ASP A 261 1.25 20.56 -16.55
C ASP A 261 1.46 19.16 -15.97
N VAL A 262 0.68 18.76 -14.95
CA VAL A 262 0.75 17.41 -14.38
C VAL A 262 0.30 16.35 -15.39
N ILE A 263 -0.75 16.60 -16.16
CA ILE A 263 -1.21 15.68 -17.22
C ILE A 263 -0.11 15.48 -18.28
N ALA A 264 0.52 16.55 -18.74
CA ALA A 264 1.63 16.45 -19.72
C ALA A 264 2.82 15.65 -19.14
N TYR A 265 3.16 15.89 -17.87
CA TYR A 265 4.23 15.20 -17.17
C TYR A 265 3.96 13.69 -17.00
N ALA A 266 2.72 13.33 -16.63
CA ALA A 266 2.28 11.94 -16.48
C ALA A 266 2.26 11.21 -17.84
N LYS A 267 1.80 11.88 -18.90
CA LYS A 267 1.74 11.31 -20.24
C LYS A 267 3.10 10.85 -20.77
N ILE A 268 4.16 11.65 -20.54
CA ILE A 268 5.52 11.26 -20.91
C ILE A 268 5.95 9.97 -20.23
N ARG A 269 5.44 9.69 -19.03
CA ARG A 269 5.71 8.50 -18.21
C ARG A 269 4.76 7.33 -18.45
N GLY A 270 3.88 7.45 -19.46
CA GLY A 270 2.88 6.41 -19.74
C GLY A 270 1.83 6.25 -18.65
N ILE A 271 1.58 7.30 -17.86
CA ILE A 271 0.61 7.30 -16.77
C ILE A 271 -0.63 8.10 -17.18
N ASP A 272 -1.79 7.46 -17.11
CA ASP A 272 -3.09 8.13 -17.26
C ASP A 272 -3.56 8.66 -15.91
N ILE A 273 -4.17 9.86 -15.94
CA ILE A 273 -4.74 10.46 -14.73
C ILE A 273 -6.25 10.32 -14.73
N ILE A 274 -6.78 9.78 -13.65
CA ILE A 274 -8.20 9.62 -13.39
C ILE A 274 -8.60 10.65 -12.33
N PRO A 275 -9.32 11.72 -12.69
CA PRO A 275 -9.80 12.69 -11.72
C PRO A 275 -11.01 12.17 -10.97
N GLU A 276 -11.07 12.43 -9.67
CA GLU A 276 -12.25 12.23 -8.84
C GLU A 276 -12.76 13.56 -8.28
N ILE A 277 -14.06 13.78 -8.46
CA ILE A 277 -14.86 14.72 -7.68
C ILE A 277 -15.92 13.89 -7.00
N ASP A 278 -15.76 13.67 -5.70
CA ASP A 278 -16.66 12.80 -4.96
C ASP A 278 -18.07 13.39 -4.86
N MET A 279 -19.06 12.61 -5.29
CA MET A 279 -20.48 12.94 -5.31
C MET A 279 -21.34 11.68 -5.12
N PRO A 280 -22.51 11.79 -4.48
CA PRO A 280 -23.11 12.97 -3.86
C PRO A 280 -22.68 13.23 -2.42
N GLY A 281 -21.94 12.32 -1.79
CA GLY A 281 -21.32 12.48 -0.47
C GLY A 281 -20.07 13.36 -0.52
N HIS A 282 -19.41 13.55 0.62
CA HIS A 282 -18.11 14.24 0.74
C HIS A 282 -18.02 15.63 0.08
N MET A 283 -19.13 16.36 0.08
CA MET A 283 -19.30 17.63 -0.64
C MET A 283 -19.33 18.86 0.26
N LEU A 284 -18.89 18.77 1.53
CA LEU A 284 -18.96 19.88 2.49
C LEU A 284 -18.28 21.15 1.95
N ALA A 285 -17.12 21.02 1.31
CA ALA A 285 -16.40 22.15 0.73
C ALA A 285 -17.20 22.91 -0.35
N ALA A 286 -18.11 22.22 -1.06
CA ALA A 286 -18.99 22.81 -2.05
C ALA A 286 -20.30 23.33 -1.44
N VAL A 287 -21.02 22.49 -0.67
CA VAL A 287 -22.32 22.85 -0.10
C VAL A 287 -22.24 24.00 0.90
N SER A 288 -21.07 24.21 1.50
CA SER A 288 -20.79 25.35 2.39
C SER A 288 -20.69 26.69 1.64
N ASN A 289 -20.50 26.68 0.33
CA ASN A 289 -20.20 27.89 -0.46
C ASN A 289 -21.24 28.19 -1.54
N TYR A 290 -22.17 27.25 -1.82
CA TYR A 290 -23.19 27.43 -2.85
C TYR A 290 -24.56 26.98 -2.33
N GLU A 291 -25.50 27.93 -2.29
CA GLU A 291 -26.90 27.66 -1.96
C GLU A 291 -27.58 26.79 -3.05
N GLY A 292 -28.54 26.00 -2.66
CA GLY A 292 -29.32 25.15 -3.59
C GLY A 292 -28.63 23.87 -4.00
N VAL A 293 -27.40 23.59 -3.52
CA VAL A 293 -26.69 22.34 -3.78
C VAL A 293 -27.11 21.25 -2.79
N SER A 294 -27.23 21.55 -1.50
CA SER A 294 -27.76 20.64 -0.49
C SER A 294 -29.28 20.79 -0.28
N CYS A 295 -29.90 19.85 0.43
CA CYS A 295 -31.36 19.83 0.65
C CYS A 295 -31.89 21.09 1.36
N PHE A 296 -31.26 21.51 2.43
CA PHE A 296 -31.71 22.58 3.32
C PHE A 296 -30.72 23.75 3.42
N ASN A 297 -29.75 23.83 2.53
CA ASN A 297 -28.58 24.72 2.61
C ASN A 297 -27.80 24.55 3.93
N GLU A 298 -27.86 23.36 4.51
CA GLU A 298 -27.08 23.01 5.69
C GLU A 298 -25.64 22.71 5.29
N THR A 299 -24.71 23.25 6.09
CA THR A 299 -23.27 23.15 5.86
C THR A 299 -22.57 22.28 6.89
N GLY A 300 -23.32 21.71 7.83
CA GLY A 300 -22.79 20.85 8.88
C GLY A 300 -22.68 19.38 8.44
N TRP A 301 -22.08 18.59 9.33
CA TRP A 301 -22.14 17.14 9.24
C TRP A 301 -23.58 16.66 9.40
N GLY A 302 -23.93 15.58 8.71
CA GLY A 302 -25.13 14.80 8.97
C GLY A 302 -25.05 14.08 10.32
N SER A 303 -25.71 12.91 10.44
CA SER A 303 -25.58 12.12 11.67
C SER A 303 -24.22 11.40 11.80
N VAL A 304 -23.58 11.09 10.67
CA VAL A 304 -22.27 10.43 10.59
C VAL A 304 -21.33 11.20 9.67
N PHE A 305 -21.81 11.58 8.48
CA PHE A 305 -21.04 12.29 7.45
C PHE A 305 -21.67 13.66 7.14
N SER A 306 -21.04 14.44 6.27
CA SER A 306 -21.52 15.76 5.86
C SER A 306 -22.83 15.69 5.05
N SER A 307 -23.53 16.81 4.94
CA SER A 307 -24.73 16.91 4.11
C SER A 307 -24.37 16.70 2.63
N PRO A 308 -25.00 15.70 1.94
CA PRO A 308 -24.71 15.43 0.56
C PRO A 308 -25.40 16.42 -0.39
N VAL A 309 -25.06 16.35 -1.68
CA VAL A 309 -25.81 16.97 -2.76
C VAL A 309 -27.28 16.54 -2.71
N CYS A 310 -28.20 17.43 -3.07
CA CYS A 310 -29.62 17.15 -3.14
C CYS A 310 -30.04 16.61 -4.52
N PRO A 311 -30.28 15.30 -4.70
CA PRO A 311 -30.71 14.77 -6.01
C PRO A 311 -32.11 15.22 -6.41
N GLY A 312 -32.89 15.77 -5.49
CA GLY A 312 -34.24 16.28 -5.76
C GLY A 312 -34.27 17.61 -6.52
N LYS A 313 -33.21 18.43 -6.34
CA LYS A 313 -33.16 19.78 -6.94
C LYS A 313 -32.43 19.76 -8.29
N ASP A 314 -33.08 20.33 -9.33
CA ASP A 314 -32.47 20.45 -10.67
C ASP A 314 -31.23 21.37 -10.65
N SER A 315 -31.24 22.42 -9.80
CA SER A 315 -30.06 23.28 -9.60
C SER A 315 -28.81 22.54 -9.07
N ALA A 316 -29.01 21.57 -8.18
CA ALA A 316 -27.94 20.75 -7.68
C ALA A 316 -27.37 19.81 -8.77
N LEU A 317 -28.25 19.20 -9.56
CA LEU A 317 -27.84 18.38 -10.70
C LEU A 317 -27.07 19.21 -11.75
N GLU A 318 -27.58 20.43 -12.04
CA GLU A 318 -26.89 21.36 -12.94
C GLU A 318 -25.51 21.76 -12.41
N PHE A 319 -25.40 22.04 -11.11
CA PHE A 319 -24.12 22.31 -10.48
C PHE A 319 -23.13 21.17 -10.71
N CYS A 320 -23.52 19.92 -10.40
CA CYS A 320 -22.66 18.74 -10.58
C CYS A 320 -22.22 18.59 -12.04
N LYS A 321 -23.15 18.69 -12.99
CA LYS A 321 -22.86 18.59 -14.43
C LYS A 321 -21.93 19.68 -14.92
N ASN A 322 -22.09 20.91 -14.44
CA ASN A 322 -21.21 22.03 -14.80
C ASN A 322 -19.79 21.84 -14.27
N VAL A 323 -19.62 21.34 -13.03
CA VAL A 323 -18.31 21.01 -12.45
C VAL A 323 -17.63 19.95 -13.33
N TYR A 324 -18.31 18.86 -13.62
CA TYR A 324 -17.75 17.79 -14.47
C TYR A 324 -17.54 18.21 -15.93
N ALA A 325 -18.32 19.16 -16.45
CA ALA A 325 -18.07 19.66 -17.80
C ALA A 325 -16.69 20.33 -17.92
N GLU A 326 -16.28 21.14 -16.93
CA GLU A 326 -14.94 21.73 -16.91
C GLU A 326 -13.87 20.66 -16.64
N LEU A 327 -14.10 19.71 -15.71
CA LEU A 327 -13.20 18.62 -15.43
C LEU A 327 -12.89 17.78 -16.68
N ILE A 328 -13.93 17.31 -17.36
CA ILE A 328 -13.83 16.47 -18.55
C ILE A 328 -13.06 17.17 -19.68
N ALA A 329 -13.20 18.48 -19.81
CA ALA A 329 -12.46 19.26 -20.80
C ALA A 329 -10.94 19.33 -20.53
N LEU A 330 -10.53 19.15 -19.29
CA LEU A 330 -9.12 19.16 -18.89
C LEU A 330 -8.46 17.78 -19.01
N PHE A 331 -9.17 16.72 -18.61
CA PHE A 331 -8.61 15.36 -18.51
C PHE A 331 -8.90 14.54 -19.76
N PRO A 332 -7.88 14.18 -20.56
CA PRO A 332 -8.07 13.50 -21.85
C PRO A 332 -8.43 12.02 -21.71
N TYR A 333 -8.03 11.35 -20.60
CA TYR A 333 -8.26 9.93 -20.44
C TYR A 333 -9.74 9.59 -20.36
N LYS A 334 -10.11 8.37 -20.77
CA LYS A 334 -11.51 7.97 -20.91
C LYS A 334 -12.28 7.87 -19.60
N TYR A 335 -11.61 7.58 -18.49
CA TYR A 335 -12.27 7.40 -17.20
C TYR A 335 -12.38 8.69 -16.39
N VAL A 336 -13.50 8.83 -15.68
CA VAL A 336 -13.72 9.78 -14.59
C VAL A 336 -14.30 9.03 -13.39
N HIS A 337 -13.89 9.41 -12.18
CA HIS A 337 -14.35 8.76 -10.95
C HIS A 337 -15.37 9.69 -10.26
N ILE A 338 -16.54 9.14 -9.91
CA ILE A 338 -17.64 9.92 -9.30
C ILE A 338 -17.63 9.88 -7.77
N GLY A 339 -16.82 9.02 -7.15
CA GLY A 339 -16.95 8.72 -5.74
C GLY A 339 -18.12 7.78 -5.48
N GLY A 340 -19.12 8.25 -4.76
CA GLY A 340 -20.39 7.53 -4.54
C GLY A 340 -20.47 6.81 -3.20
N ASP A 341 -19.44 6.92 -2.37
CA ASP A 341 -19.32 6.29 -1.06
C ASP A 341 -19.93 7.12 0.07
N GLU A 342 -20.21 6.45 1.18
CA GLU A 342 -20.52 6.98 2.51
C GLU A 342 -21.62 8.08 2.55
N VAL A 343 -22.58 8.03 1.67
CA VAL A 343 -23.62 9.06 1.50
C VAL A 343 -24.56 9.11 2.71
N GLU A 344 -24.60 10.22 3.44
CA GLU A 344 -25.54 10.47 4.54
C GLU A 344 -26.93 10.86 4.01
N LYS A 345 -27.89 9.95 4.07
CA LYS A 345 -29.22 10.05 3.46
C LYS A 345 -30.30 10.64 4.36
N THR A 346 -29.97 11.02 5.60
CA THR A 346 -30.97 11.50 6.59
C THR A 346 -31.74 12.73 6.08
N ASN A 347 -31.06 13.65 5.39
CA ASN A 347 -31.68 14.84 4.82
C ASN A 347 -32.58 14.50 3.61
N TRP A 348 -32.21 13.51 2.82
CA TRP A 348 -33.04 13.08 1.67
C TRP A 348 -34.40 12.56 2.08
N LYS A 349 -34.49 11.85 3.21
CA LYS A 349 -35.75 11.34 3.80
C LYS A 349 -36.74 12.45 4.17
N LYS A 350 -36.22 13.63 4.52
CA LYS A 350 -37.02 14.78 4.97
C LYS A 350 -37.22 15.84 3.87
N CYS A 351 -36.41 15.80 2.80
CA CYS A 351 -36.42 16.82 1.75
C CYS A 351 -37.62 16.63 0.81
N PRO A 352 -38.54 17.62 0.68
CA PRO A 352 -39.68 17.52 -0.23
C PRO A 352 -39.30 17.28 -1.70
N ASP A 353 -38.19 17.90 -2.14
CA ASP A 353 -37.71 17.76 -3.53
C ASP A 353 -37.20 16.35 -3.78
N CYS A 354 -36.44 15.76 -2.83
CA CYS A 354 -35.98 14.37 -2.93
C CYS A 354 -37.17 13.39 -2.92
N GLN A 355 -38.13 13.56 -2.01
CA GLN A 355 -39.30 12.71 -1.93
C GLN A 355 -40.18 12.86 -3.20
N LYS A 356 -40.29 14.07 -3.76
CA LYS A 356 -40.94 14.28 -5.05
C LYS A 356 -40.23 13.57 -6.19
N ARG A 357 -38.88 13.67 -6.25
CA ARG A 357 -38.06 12.97 -7.26
C ARG A 357 -38.24 11.46 -7.15
N MET A 358 -38.25 10.92 -5.94
CA MET A 358 -38.48 9.49 -5.69
C MET A 358 -39.89 9.07 -6.19
N HIS A 359 -40.93 9.84 -5.85
CA HIS A 359 -42.29 9.56 -6.31
C HIS A 359 -42.41 9.59 -7.85
N ASP A 360 -41.88 10.65 -8.49
CA ASP A 360 -41.99 10.84 -9.93
C ASP A 360 -41.22 9.76 -10.74
N ASN A 361 -40.20 9.16 -10.16
CA ASN A 361 -39.40 8.08 -10.77
C ASN A 361 -39.70 6.68 -10.21
N ASN A 362 -40.76 6.53 -9.40
CA ASN A 362 -41.16 5.27 -8.74
C ASN A 362 -40.04 4.63 -7.90
N LEU A 363 -39.16 5.42 -7.30
CA LEU A 363 -38.11 4.97 -6.40
C LEU A 363 -38.71 4.76 -4.98
N LYS A 364 -38.25 3.72 -4.28
CA LYS A 364 -38.83 3.31 -2.99
C LYS A 364 -37.91 3.61 -1.81
N THR A 365 -36.61 3.67 -2.04
CA THR A 365 -35.60 3.88 -1.00
C THR A 365 -34.63 4.97 -1.40
N GLU A 366 -33.91 5.54 -0.44
CA GLU A 366 -32.88 6.54 -0.68
C GLU A 366 -31.65 5.95 -1.37
N GLU A 367 -31.41 4.65 -1.26
CA GLU A 367 -30.42 3.92 -2.05
C GLU A 367 -30.79 3.91 -3.54
N GLU A 368 -32.06 3.71 -3.88
CA GLU A 368 -32.55 3.84 -5.25
C GLU A 368 -32.45 5.28 -5.76
N LEU A 369 -32.64 6.28 -4.89
CA LEU A 369 -32.42 7.69 -5.23
C LEU A 369 -30.93 7.99 -5.51
N GLN A 370 -30.02 7.43 -4.73
CA GLN A 370 -28.58 7.52 -4.99
C GLN A 370 -28.25 6.86 -6.34
N SER A 371 -28.72 5.66 -6.58
CA SER A 371 -28.55 4.98 -7.86
C SER A 371 -29.10 5.81 -9.02
N TRP A 372 -30.27 6.43 -8.87
CA TRP A 372 -30.83 7.34 -9.86
C TRP A 372 -29.90 8.52 -10.18
N PHE A 373 -29.32 9.14 -9.13
CA PHE A 373 -28.33 10.23 -9.28
C PHE A 373 -27.09 9.74 -10.04
N ILE A 374 -26.52 8.61 -9.63
CA ILE A 374 -25.35 8.01 -10.27
C ILE A 374 -25.62 7.73 -11.75
N HIS A 375 -26.79 7.15 -12.09
CA HIS A 375 -27.18 6.90 -13.49
C HIS A 375 -27.38 8.19 -14.28
N ASP A 376 -27.88 9.28 -13.68
CA ASP A 376 -28.02 10.57 -14.33
C ASP A 376 -26.66 11.19 -14.67
N MET A 377 -25.71 11.12 -13.74
CA MET A 377 -24.34 11.56 -13.97
C MET A 377 -23.61 10.69 -14.99
N GLU A 378 -23.77 9.38 -14.94
CA GLU A 378 -23.18 8.48 -15.91
C GLU A 378 -23.67 8.74 -17.34
N ARG A 379 -24.98 8.95 -17.55
CA ARG A 379 -25.50 9.37 -18.87
C ARG A 379 -24.77 10.62 -19.35
N PHE A 380 -24.60 11.60 -18.48
CA PHE A 380 -23.89 12.83 -18.82
C PHE A 380 -22.43 12.54 -19.20
N PHE A 381 -21.73 11.65 -18.47
CA PHE A 381 -20.35 11.26 -18.80
C PHE A 381 -20.28 10.55 -20.15
N ASN A 382 -21.16 9.59 -20.38
CA ASN A 382 -21.22 8.83 -21.64
C ASN A 382 -21.49 9.75 -22.84
N GLU A 383 -22.38 10.76 -22.70
CA GLU A 383 -22.63 11.79 -23.71
C GLU A 383 -21.40 12.64 -24.04
N LYS A 384 -20.45 12.75 -23.08
CA LYS A 384 -19.14 13.41 -23.22
C LYS A 384 -18.01 12.46 -23.62
N GLY A 385 -18.31 11.19 -23.92
CA GLY A 385 -17.34 10.18 -24.30
C GLY A 385 -16.46 9.68 -23.15
N LYS A 386 -16.95 9.78 -21.91
CA LYS A 386 -16.27 9.28 -20.70
C LYS A 386 -16.96 8.03 -20.15
N GLU A 387 -16.17 7.18 -19.52
CA GLU A 387 -16.60 6.00 -18.77
C GLU A 387 -16.52 6.29 -17.26
N MET A 388 -17.56 5.91 -16.52
CA MET A 388 -17.64 6.17 -15.10
C MET A 388 -16.97 5.07 -14.26
N ILE A 389 -16.20 5.48 -13.26
CA ILE A 389 -15.79 4.64 -12.13
C ILE A 389 -16.49 5.17 -10.88
N GLY A 390 -16.83 4.28 -9.93
CA GLY A 390 -17.27 4.66 -8.59
C GLY A 390 -16.89 3.61 -7.56
N TRP A 391 -16.85 4.03 -6.30
CA TRP A 391 -16.66 3.12 -5.17
C TRP A 391 -17.78 2.08 -5.13
N ASP A 392 -17.55 0.94 -4.49
CA ASP A 392 -18.47 -0.22 -4.61
C ASP A 392 -19.88 0.02 -4.06
N GLU A 393 -20.15 1.11 -3.34
CA GLU A 393 -21.48 1.56 -2.95
C GLU A 393 -22.41 1.87 -4.14
N ILE A 394 -21.87 2.15 -5.34
CA ILE A 394 -22.70 2.34 -6.55
C ILE A 394 -23.46 1.08 -6.97
N ILE A 395 -23.13 -0.08 -6.39
CA ILE A 395 -23.90 -1.33 -6.57
C ILE A 395 -25.25 -1.23 -5.85
N GLU A 396 -25.34 -0.46 -4.77
CA GLU A 396 -26.52 -0.35 -3.93
C GLU A 396 -27.63 0.41 -4.69
N GLY A 397 -28.88 -0.07 -4.59
CA GLY A 397 -30.03 0.52 -5.30
C GLY A 397 -30.07 0.25 -6.82
N GLY A 398 -29.02 -0.36 -7.40
CA GLY A 398 -28.96 -0.77 -8.80
C GLY A 398 -27.73 -0.26 -9.54
N LEU A 399 -26.89 -1.18 -9.99
CA LEU A 399 -25.68 -0.88 -10.74
C LEU A 399 -25.99 -0.64 -12.22
N SER A 400 -25.42 0.42 -12.81
CA SER A 400 -25.43 0.65 -14.25
C SER A 400 -24.63 -0.42 -15.00
N LYS A 401 -24.98 -0.67 -16.26
CA LYS A 401 -24.31 -1.69 -17.09
C LYS A 401 -22.93 -1.28 -17.61
N THR A 402 -22.60 0.00 -17.58
CA THR A 402 -21.37 0.55 -18.16
C THR A 402 -20.39 1.08 -17.10
N ALA A 403 -20.82 1.15 -15.85
CA ALA A 403 -19.96 1.59 -14.75
C ALA A 403 -18.87 0.58 -14.43
N THR A 404 -17.67 1.07 -14.10
CA THR A 404 -16.60 0.29 -13.47
C THR A 404 -16.69 0.43 -11.96
N VAL A 405 -16.61 -0.68 -11.24
CA VAL A 405 -16.70 -0.71 -9.79
C VAL A 405 -15.29 -0.75 -9.17
N MET A 406 -15.01 0.17 -8.26
CA MET A 406 -13.79 0.17 -7.46
C MET A 406 -14.11 -0.40 -6.08
N TRP A 407 -13.71 -1.67 -5.85
CA TRP A 407 -14.08 -2.41 -4.64
C TRP A 407 -13.08 -2.14 -3.52
N TRP A 408 -13.53 -1.47 -2.45
CA TRP A 408 -12.71 -1.13 -1.29
C TRP A 408 -13.19 -1.78 0.02
N ARG A 409 -14.49 -2.03 0.18
CA ARG A 409 -15.09 -2.59 1.40
C ARG A 409 -14.80 -4.08 1.52
N SER A 410 -13.66 -4.45 2.12
CA SER A 410 -13.25 -5.86 2.28
C SER A 410 -14.26 -6.72 3.04
N TRP A 411 -15.13 -6.11 3.85
CA TRP A 411 -16.23 -6.80 4.54
C TRP A 411 -17.46 -7.07 3.63
N VAL A 412 -17.58 -6.41 2.50
CA VAL A 412 -18.59 -6.70 1.45
C VAL A 412 -17.97 -7.66 0.44
N LYS A 413 -17.80 -8.92 0.88
CA LYS A 413 -17.02 -9.95 0.16
C LYS A 413 -17.57 -10.30 -1.23
N ASP A 414 -18.85 -10.06 -1.49
CA ASP A 414 -19.52 -10.41 -2.73
C ASP A 414 -19.64 -9.24 -3.73
N ALA A 415 -19.10 -8.07 -3.41
CA ALA A 415 -19.20 -6.90 -4.28
C ALA A 415 -18.60 -7.16 -5.67
N ALA A 416 -17.35 -7.68 -5.72
CA ALA A 416 -16.69 -8.02 -6.98
C ALA A 416 -17.45 -9.09 -7.77
N THR A 417 -17.94 -10.15 -7.09
CA THR A 417 -18.74 -11.21 -7.72
C THR A 417 -20.05 -10.68 -8.28
N LYS A 418 -20.74 -9.80 -7.55
CA LYS A 418 -21.99 -9.17 -8.00
C LYS A 418 -21.78 -8.28 -9.21
N ALA A 419 -20.76 -7.44 -9.22
CA ALA A 419 -20.46 -6.55 -10.33
C ALA A 419 -20.08 -7.37 -11.59
N THR A 420 -19.14 -8.30 -11.47
CA THR A 420 -18.67 -9.11 -12.61
C THR A 420 -19.76 -10.05 -13.14
N ALA A 421 -20.68 -10.53 -12.31
CA ALA A 421 -21.85 -11.33 -12.75
C ALA A 421 -22.82 -10.50 -13.63
N GLN A 422 -22.82 -9.18 -13.52
CA GLN A 422 -23.59 -8.26 -14.37
C GLN A 422 -22.80 -7.82 -15.61
N GLY A 423 -21.52 -8.22 -15.73
CA GLY A 423 -20.63 -7.83 -16.82
C GLY A 423 -19.84 -6.54 -16.56
N ASN A 424 -19.91 -5.98 -15.36
CA ASN A 424 -19.18 -4.76 -14.99
C ASN A 424 -17.72 -5.04 -14.70
N PRO A 425 -16.79 -4.22 -15.21
CA PRO A 425 -15.39 -4.30 -14.80
C PRO A 425 -15.19 -3.93 -13.32
N VAL A 426 -14.15 -4.52 -12.71
CA VAL A 426 -13.81 -4.26 -11.30
C VAL A 426 -12.33 -3.93 -11.14
N ILE A 427 -12.05 -2.96 -10.28
CA ILE A 427 -10.70 -2.63 -9.79
C ILE A 427 -10.63 -3.01 -8.31
N PHE A 428 -9.60 -3.79 -7.94
CA PHE A 428 -9.40 -4.25 -6.56
C PHE A 428 -8.60 -3.24 -5.75
N THR A 429 -9.19 -2.76 -4.67
CA THR A 429 -8.54 -1.88 -3.72
C THR A 429 -9.03 -2.14 -2.27
N PRO A 430 -9.13 -3.43 -1.81
CA PRO A 430 -9.68 -3.74 -0.49
C PRO A 430 -8.87 -3.06 0.61
N ASN A 431 -9.58 -2.38 1.53
CA ASN A 431 -8.97 -1.53 2.54
C ASN A 431 -7.95 -2.24 3.44
N GLY A 432 -8.16 -3.51 3.75
CA GLY A 432 -7.25 -4.26 4.62
C GLY A 432 -5.82 -4.37 4.10
N GLN A 433 -5.60 -4.33 2.78
CA GLN A 433 -4.30 -4.47 2.13
C GLN A 433 -3.85 -3.20 1.39
N PHE A 434 -4.79 -2.48 0.75
CA PHE A 434 -4.44 -1.41 -0.19
C PHE A 434 -4.62 0.00 0.35
N TYR A 435 -5.08 0.18 1.61
CA TYR A 435 -5.11 1.49 2.25
C TYR A 435 -3.75 1.76 2.88
N LEU A 436 -2.97 2.60 2.21
CA LEU A 436 -1.57 2.88 2.57
C LEU A 436 -1.45 3.93 3.69
N ASP A 437 -2.55 4.47 4.17
CA ASP A 437 -2.66 5.30 5.37
C ASP A 437 -2.66 4.48 6.66
N TYR A 438 -2.98 3.18 6.59
CA TYR A 438 -2.86 2.28 7.73
C TYR A 438 -1.39 2.02 8.09
N ALA A 439 -1.12 1.93 9.40
CA ALA A 439 0.22 1.66 9.90
C ALA A 439 0.77 0.35 9.31
N GLU A 440 1.98 0.42 8.75
CA GLU A 440 2.67 -0.75 8.23
C GLU A 440 3.30 -1.56 9.36
N ASP A 441 3.16 -2.88 9.29
CA ASP A 441 3.86 -3.85 10.12
C ASP A 441 4.67 -4.84 9.26
N LYS A 442 5.38 -5.75 9.92
CA LYS A 442 6.22 -6.77 9.26
C LYS A 442 5.47 -7.69 8.29
N ASN A 443 4.13 -7.78 8.39
CA ASN A 443 3.30 -8.65 7.56
C ASN A 443 2.61 -7.90 6.42
N SER A 444 2.56 -6.58 6.46
CA SER A 444 1.77 -5.76 5.53
C SER A 444 2.15 -5.97 4.07
N MET A 445 3.46 -5.93 3.74
CA MET A 445 3.92 -6.18 2.37
C MET A 445 3.62 -7.62 1.91
N ALA A 446 3.79 -8.61 2.79
CA ALA A 446 3.49 -10.01 2.47
C ALA A 446 1.98 -10.22 2.25
N SER A 447 1.13 -9.54 3.00
CA SER A 447 -0.33 -9.57 2.83
C SER A 447 -0.75 -9.03 1.46
N ILE A 448 -0.16 -7.90 1.03
CA ILE A 448 -0.36 -7.34 -0.32
C ILE A 448 0.14 -8.31 -1.38
N TYR A 449 1.40 -8.74 -1.27
CA TYR A 449 2.06 -9.60 -2.25
C TYR A 449 1.31 -10.91 -2.50
N ASN A 450 0.76 -11.52 -1.44
CA ASN A 450 0.10 -12.82 -1.51
C ASN A 450 -1.41 -12.74 -1.76
N LEU A 451 -1.99 -11.53 -1.93
CA LEU A 451 -3.41 -11.39 -2.20
C LEU A 451 -3.79 -12.14 -3.48
N ASP A 452 -4.82 -12.98 -3.38
CA ASP A 452 -5.46 -13.59 -4.54
C ASP A 452 -6.61 -12.71 -5.03
N THR A 453 -6.44 -12.13 -6.21
CA THR A 453 -7.44 -11.29 -6.88
C THR A 453 -8.43 -12.09 -7.72
N THR A 454 -8.35 -13.41 -7.70
CA THR A 454 -9.18 -14.30 -8.52
C THR A 454 -10.04 -15.25 -7.68
N ASP A 455 -9.89 -15.21 -6.36
CA ASP A 455 -10.64 -16.05 -5.42
C ASP A 455 -12.15 -15.87 -5.60
N ASN A 456 -12.87 -16.98 -5.64
CA ASN A 456 -14.33 -17.07 -5.83
C ASN A 456 -14.88 -16.49 -7.16
N LEU A 457 -14.04 -16.25 -8.17
CA LEU A 457 -14.44 -15.76 -9.49
C LEU A 457 -14.30 -16.83 -10.56
N THR A 458 -15.29 -16.94 -11.45
CA THR A 458 -15.17 -17.78 -12.67
C THR A 458 -14.14 -17.18 -13.64
N PRO A 459 -13.59 -17.97 -14.60
CA PRO A 459 -12.66 -17.43 -15.61
C PRO A 459 -13.24 -16.23 -16.39
N GLU A 460 -14.53 -16.24 -16.70
CA GLU A 460 -15.20 -15.14 -17.39
C GLU A 460 -15.24 -13.89 -16.49
N GLN A 461 -15.53 -14.04 -15.20
CA GLN A 461 -15.50 -12.94 -14.23
C GLN A 461 -14.08 -12.42 -14.02
N GLN A 462 -13.07 -13.29 -13.98
CA GLN A 462 -11.67 -12.90 -13.86
C GLN A 462 -11.22 -12.00 -15.03
N SER A 463 -11.78 -12.21 -16.23
CA SER A 463 -11.48 -11.35 -17.40
C SER A 463 -11.98 -9.92 -17.26
N LEU A 464 -12.92 -9.65 -16.34
CA LEU A 464 -13.45 -8.33 -16.02
C LEU A 464 -12.65 -7.61 -14.91
N ILE A 465 -11.66 -8.26 -14.32
CA ILE A 465 -10.78 -7.58 -13.35
C ILE A 465 -9.75 -6.76 -14.12
N LEU A 466 -9.91 -5.43 -14.04
CA LEU A 466 -8.98 -4.50 -14.68
C LEU A 466 -7.63 -4.48 -14.00
N GLY A 467 -7.59 -4.63 -12.68
CA GLY A 467 -6.37 -4.64 -11.92
C GLY A 467 -6.49 -4.23 -10.47
N VAL A 468 -5.42 -3.65 -9.94
CA VAL A 468 -5.24 -3.32 -8.53
C VAL A 468 -4.85 -1.86 -8.34
N GLN A 469 -5.21 -1.28 -7.19
CA GLN A 469 -4.85 0.09 -6.84
C GLN A 469 -4.60 0.23 -5.34
N GLY A 470 -3.51 0.91 -4.97
CA GLY A 470 -3.27 1.36 -3.61
C GLY A 470 -3.88 2.75 -3.38
N ASN A 471 -4.43 2.99 -2.19
CA ASN A 471 -5.06 4.25 -1.83
C ASN A 471 -4.28 4.93 -0.70
N ILE A 472 -3.95 6.21 -0.88
CA ILE A 472 -3.27 7.05 0.10
C ILE A 472 -4.29 8.08 0.59
N TRP A 473 -5.08 7.72 1.62
CA TRP A 473 -5.95 8.65 2.33
C TRP A 473 -5.09 9.53 3.24
N CYS A 474 -5.38 10.81 3.30
CA CYS A 474 -4.42 11.78 3.84
C CYS A 474 -4.89 12.52 5.09
N GLU A 475 -5.85 11.99 5.85
CA GLU A 475 -6.28 12.59 7.13
C GLU A 475 -5.10 12.75 8.12
N TRP A 476 -4.19 11.77 8.11
CA TRP A 476 -3.03 11.68 9.02
C TRP A 476 -1.68 11.74 8.28
N ILE A 477 -1.68 12.21 7.03
CA ILE A 477 -0.50 12.28 6.19
C ILE A 477 -0.30 13.74 5.74
N PRO A 478 0.25 14.61 6.61
CA PRO A 478 0.27 16.06 6.38
C PRO A 478 1.37 16.54 5.43
N SER A 479 2.36 15.69 5.12
CA SER A 479 3.54 16.08 4.36
C SER A 479 3.93 15.03 3.31
N ASN A 480 4.70 15.47 2.30
CA ASN A 480 5.27 14.58 1.30
C ASN A 480 6.20 13.52 1.92
N ALA A 481 7.00 13.91 2.91
CA ALA A 481 7.86 12.98 3.62
C ALA A 481 7.04 11.87 4.32
N ARG A 482 5.91 12.22 4.96
CA ARG A 482 5.01 11.25 5.57
C ARG A 482 4.32 10.38 4.52
N MET A 483 3.92 10.94 3.39
CA MET A 483 3.31 10.21 2.29
C MET A 483 4.27 9.14 1.74
N GLN A 484 5.50 9.50 1.47
CA GLN A 484 6.53 8.56 1.01
C GLN A 484 6.79 7.46 2.04
N TYR A 485 6.89 7.81 3.34
CA TYR A 485 7.06 6.86 4.43
C TYR A 485 5.89 5.85 4.52
N MET A 486 4.66 6.31 4.40
CA MET A 486 3.48 5.46 4.48
C MET A 486 3.28 4.58 3.25
N THR A 487 3.80 5.00 2.10
CA THR A 487 3.54 4.36 0.81
C THR A 487 4.63 3.36 0.43
N ILE A 488 5.90 3.67 0.69
CA ILE A 488 7.05 2.91 0.24
C ILE A 488 7.70 2.20 1.44
N PRO A 489 7.91 0.87 1.42
CA PRO A 489 8.01 0.02 0.21
C PRO A 489 6.72 -0.72 -0.24
N ARG A 490 5.57 -0.55 0.44
CA ARG A 490 4.32 -1.27 0.09
C ARG A 490 3.88 -1.09 -1.38
N LEU A 491 4.11 0.09 -1.95
CA LEU A 491 3.86 0.36 -3.37
C LEU A 491 4.57 -0.65 -4.29
N LEU A 492 5.79 -1.08 -3.96
CA LEU A 492 6.54 -2.06 -4.76
C LEU A 492 5.87 -3.43 -4.74
N ALA A 493 5.26 -3.83 -3.62
CA ALA A 493 4.48 -5.06 -3.55
C ALA A 493 3.18 -4.97 -4.38
N ILE A 494 2.52 -3.81 -4.41
CA ILE A 494 1.35 -3.56 -5.27
C ILE A 494 1.76 -3.61 -6.75
N ALA A 495 2.88 -2.99 -7.09
CA ALA A 495 3.41 -3.00 -8.46
C ALA A 495 3.72 -4.44 -8.94
N GLU A 496 4.38 -5.24 -8.10
CA GLU A 496 4.65 -6.66 -8.39
C GLU A 496 3.35 -7.46 -8.57
N LEU A 497 2.37 -7.29 -7.68
CA LEU A 497 1.07 -7.96 -7.77
C LEU A 497 0.32 -7.58 -9.06
N GLY A 498 0.38 -6.32 -9.44
CA GLY A 498 -0.29 -5.78 -10.63
C GLY A 498 0.36 -6.20 -11.94
N TRP A 499 1.68 -6.41 -11.92
CA TRP A 499 2.47 -6.74 -13.10
C TRP A 499 2.67 -8.23 -13.31
N SER A 500 3.05 -8.96 -12.24
CA SER A 500 3.55 -10.32 -12.35
C SER A 500 2.44 -11.37 -12.33
N LYS A 501 2.65 -12.47 -13.06
CA LYS A 501 1.73 -13.60 -13.06
C LYS A 501 1.80 -14.36 -11.74
N PRO A 502 0.70 -14.95 -11.24
CA PRO A 502 0.67 -15.67 -9.96
C PRO A 502 1.73 -16.79 -9.85
N GLU A 503 1.96 -17.51 -10.95
CA GLU A 503 2.92 -18.64 -11.02
C GLU A 503 4.39 -18.22 -10.95
N GLN A 504 4.70 -16.93 -11.13
CA GLN A 504 6.05 -16.37 -11.06
C GLN A 504 6.36 -15.78 -9.69
N LYS A 505 5.36 -15.66 -8.81
CA LYS A 505 5.51 -15.01 -7.52
C LYS A 505 6.29 -15.91 -6.55
N ASP A 506 7.41 -15.40 -6.06
CA ASP A 506 8.20 -15.95 -4.97
C ASP A 506 8.52 -14.85 -3.97
N TRP A 507 7.99 -14.96 -2.77
CA TRP A 507 8.15 -13.93 -1.74
C TRP A 507 9.60 -13.69 -1.34
N ASN A 508 10.42 -14.75 -1.25
CA ASN A 508 11.82 -14.60 -0.86
C ASN A 508 12.65 -13.96 -1.99
N ALA A 509 12.40 -14.37 -3.23
CA ALA A 509 13.02 -13.74 -4.40
C ALA A 509 12.58 -12.27 -4.54
N PHE A 510 11.31 -11.94 -4.24
CA PHE A 510 10.85 -10.55 -4.20
C PHE A 510 11.58 -9.74 -3.12
N LYS A 511 11.72 -10.25 -1.89
CA LYS A 511 12.47 -9.57 -0.82
C LYS A 511 13.91 -9.30 -1.22
N GLN A 512 14.56 -10.23 -1.91
CA GLN A 512 15.93 -10.02 -2.40
C GLN A 512 16.00 -8.91 -3.44
N ARG A 513 15.11 -8.89 -4.43
CA ARG A 513 15.03 -7.80 -5.41
C ARG A 513 14.67 -6.45 -4.76
N LEU A 514 13.76 -6.46 -3.79
CA LEU A 514 13.40 -5.27 -3.01
C LEU A 514 14.58 -4.71 -2.24
N SER A 515 15.41 -5.58 -1.66
CA SER A 515 16.64 -5.18 -0.95
C SER A 515 17.54 -4.30 -1.82
N ASP A 516 17.68 -4.63 -3.11
CA ASP A 516 18.48 -3.87 -4.06
C ASP A 516 17.87 -2.52 -4.46
N GLN A 517 16.58 -2.30 -4.24
CA GLN A 517 15.91 -1.04 -4.57
C GLN A 517 16.19 0.06 -3.52
N PHE A 518 16.51 -0.29 -2.29
CA PHE A 518 16.71 0.71 -1.23
C PHE A 518 17.89 1.66 -1.51
N GLU A 519 18.98 1.16 -2.09
CA GLU A 519 20.09 2.03 -2.52
C GLU A 519 19.61 3.05 -3.56
N ARG A 520 18.81 2.61 -4.54
CA ARG A 520 18.23 3.47 -5.57
C ARG A 520 17.32 4.52 -4.96
N LEU A 521 16.41 4.13 -4.08
CA LEU A 521 15.49 5.02 -3.37
C LEU A 521 16.22 6.04 -2.49
N ASN A 522 17.34 5.65 -1.85
CA ASN A 522 18.20 6.56 -1.10
C ASN A 522 18.82 7.64 -2.00
N ILE A 523 19.35 7.27 -3.16
CA ILE A 523 19.95 8.20 -4.11
C ILE A 523 18.89 9.15 -4.68
N MET A 524 17.68 8.67 -4.94
CA MET A 524 16.54 9.49 -5.34
C MET A 524 16.09 10.47 -4.24
N GLY A 525 16.49 10.26 -2.99
CA GLY A 525 16.08 11.07 -1.85
C GLY A 525 14.69 10.73 -1.31
N ILE A 526 14.14 9.57 -1.64
CA ILE A 526 12.81 9.12 -1.20
C ILE A 526 12.83 8.82 0.29
N ASN A 527 11.83 9.32 1.01
CA ASN A 527 11.67 9.08 2.46
C ASN A 527 10.87 7.80 2.73
N TYR A 528 11.33 6.64 2.22
CA TYR A 528 10.67 5.36 2.47
C TYR A 528 10.76 4.92 3.93
N ARG A 529 9.83 4.06 4.38
CA ARG A 529 9.91 3.38 5.67
C ARG A 529 10.99 2.30 5.62
N ILE A 530 11.90 2.32 6.61
CA ILE A 530 12.87 1.22 6.75
C ILE A 530 12.08 -0.02 7.20
N PRO A 531 12.24 -1.18 6.52
CA PRO A 531 11.58 -2.41 6.91
C PRO A 531 11.89 -2.83 8.34
N ASP A 532 10.95 -3.52 8.97
CA ASP A 532 11.12 -4.02 10.33
C ASP A 532 12.32 -4.96 10.44
N LEU A 533 12.95 -4.91 11.59
CA LEU A 533 14.03 -5.85 11.93
C LEU A 533 13.45 -7.26 12.12
N GLU A 534 14.12 -8.24 11.54
CA GLU A 534 13.75 -9.66 11.62
C GLU A 534 14.81 -10.46 12.42
N GLY A 535 14.46 -11.72 12.77
CA GLY A 535 15.34 -12.68 13.43
C GLY A 535 15.11 -12.82 14.94
N PHE A 536 14.15 -12.10 15.51
CA PHE A 536 13.76 -12.21 16.92
C PHE A 536 12.28 -11.88 17.14
N ASN A 537 11.75 -12.25 18.30
CA ASN A 537 10.41 -11.88 18.75
C ASN A 537 10.51 -10.74 19.79
N ALA A 538 9.37 -10.16 20.20
CA ALA A 538 9.34 -9.18 21.28
C ALA A 538 9.89 -9.76 22.60
N VAL A 539 9.61 -11.04 22.86
CA VAL A 539 10.17 -11.81 23.97
C VAL A 539 10.71 -13.13 23.45
N ASN A 540 11.94 -13.46 23.82
CA ASN A 540 12.66 -14.68 23.41
C ASN A 540 13.17 -15.40 24.66
N ALA A 541 12.85 -16.70 24.77
CA ALA A 541 13.40 -17.54 25.83
C ALA A 541 14.67 -18.25 25.34
N PHE A 542 15.63 -18.51 26.23
CA PHE A 542 16.81 -19.34 25.93
C PHE A 542 17.25 -20.14 27.14
N ILE A 543 17.92 -21.28 26.89
CA ILE A 543 18.51 -22.18 27.90
C ILE A 543 20.01 -22.09 27.77
N GLY A 544 20.70 -21.87 28.93
CA GLY A 544 22.16 -21.79 28.98
C GLY A 544 22.70 -20.52 28.27
N GLU A 545 23.01 -20.59 26.99
CA GLU A 545 23.45 -19.47 26.14
C GLU A 545 22.44 -19.26 24.99
N GLY A 546 22.01 -18.03 24.81
CA GLY A 546 21.20 -17.59 23.68
C GLY A 546 22.01 -16.81 22.65
N THR A 547 21.46 -16.63 21.48
CA THR A 547 22.04 -15.78 20.42
C THR A 547 20.95 -14.91 19.81
N ILE A 548 21.17 -13.59 19.79
CA ILE A 548 20.32 -12.69 19.01
C ILE A 548 20.93 -12.48 17.64
N ASN A 549 20.16 -12.79 16.62
CA ASN A 549 20.49 -12.52 15.23
C ASN A 549 19.50 -11.48 14.70
N VAL A 550 20.02 -10.38 14.17
CA VAL A 550 19.20 -9.25 13.70
C VAL A 550 19.47 -9.04 12.21
N THR A 551 18.43 -8.96 11.42
CA THR A 551 18.52 -8.65 10.00
C THR A 551 17.61 -7.50 9.65
N CYS A 552 18.01 -6.68 8.70
CA CYS A 552 17.20 -5.64 8.06
C CYS A 552 17.16 -5.92 6.56
N LEU A 553 15.99 -5.80 5.95
CA LEU A 553 15.84 -5.98 4.51
C LEU A 553 16.53 -4.85 3.70
N ASP A 554 16.67 -3.66 4.30
CA ASP A 554 17.44 -2.56 3.73
C ASP A 554 18.95 -2.75 4.06
N PRO A 555 19.79 -3.15 3.10
CA PRO A 555 21.22 -3.38 3.33
C PRO A 555 22.00 -2.08 3.53
N THR A 556 21.41 -0.92 3.23
CA THR A 556 22.03 0.39 3.39
C THR A 556 21.84 0.97 4.79
N ALA A 557 20.93 0.38 5.58
CA ALA A 557 20.63 0.83 6.94
C ALA A 557 21.62 0.27 7.95
N GLU A 558 22.21 1.14 8.76
CA GLU A 558 23.00 0.73 9.94
C GLU A 558 22.06 0.40 11.09
N ILE A 559 22.32 -0.70 11.79
CA ILE A 559 21.56 -1.13 12.96
C ILE A 559 22.36 -0.78 14.22
N HIS A 560 21.83 0.11 15.05
CA HIS A 560 22.41 0.47 16.35
C HIS A 560 21.58 -0.11 17.50
N TYR A 561 22.22 -0.39 18.63
CA TYR A 561 21.51 -0.95 19.77
C TYR A 561 22.02 -0.43 21.12
N THR A 562 21.19 -0.60 22.16
CA THR A 562 21.53 -0.39 23.57
C THR A 562 20.98 -1.55 24.41
N THR A 563 21.56 -1.75 25.61
CA THR A 563 21.11 -2.77 26.58
C THR A 563 20.76 -2.16 27.94
N ASP A 564 20.79 -0.83 28.06
CA ASP A 564 20.51 -0.06 29.28
C ASP A 564 19.16 0.62 29.28
N GLY A 565 18.33 0.34 28.24
CA GLY A 565 17.00 0.94 28.06
C GLY A 565 17.00 2.31 27.40
N SER A 566 18.17 2.90 27.12
CA SER A 566 18.25 4.17 26.38
C SER A 566 17.86 3.98 24.91
N THR A 567 17.42 5.06 24.27
CA THR A 567 17.16 5.07 22.83
C THR A 567 18.48 5.11 22.07
N PRO A 568 18.74 4.18 21.13
CA PRO A 568 19.93 4.20 20.28
C PRO A 568 20.05 5.48 19.46
N THR A 569 21.28 5.94 19.29
CA THR A 569 21.70 7.07 18.46
C THR A 569 22.82 6.62 17.52
N LEU A 570 23.24 7.47 16.58
CA LEU A 570 24.40 7.21 15.72
C LEU A 570 25.72 7.00 16.48
N GLN A 571 25.77 7.32 17.77
CA GLN A 571 26.92 7.09 18.66
C GLN A 571 26.80 5.79 19.47
N SER A 572 25.66 5.12 19.43
CA SER A 572 25.45 3.83 20.09
C SER A 572 26.20 2.72 19.37
N PRO A 573 26.48 1.58 20.02
CA PRO A 573 27.09 0.43 19.37
C PRO A 573 26.37 0.01 18.10
N ILE A 574 27.15 -0.32 17.06
CA ILE A 574 26.64 -0.87 15.80
C ILE A 574 26.51 -2.38 15.95
N TYR A 575 25.44 -2.94 15.42
CA TYR A 575 25.25 -4.38 15.31
C TYR A 575 26.05 -4.91 14.10
N GLU A 576 27.16 -5.60 14.37
CA GLU A 576 28.05 -6.14 13.34
C GLU A 576 27.83 -7.66 13.08
N GLY A 577 26.93 -8.29 13.85
CA GLY A 577 26.65 -9.72 13.72
C GLY A 577 26.07 -10.33 15.00
N PRO A 578 25.85 -11.67 15.03
CA PRO A 578 25.14 -12.33 16.12
C PRO A 578 25.75 -12.04 17.50
N ILE A 579 24.92 -11.61 18.46
CA ILE A 579 25.33 -11.31 19.83
C ILE A 579 24.95 -12.48 20.72
N LYS A 580 25.95 -13.00 21.51
CA LYS A 580 25.71 -14.01 22.51
C LYS A 580 25.10 -13.40 23.77
N VAL A 581 24.08 -14.07 24.31
CA VAL A 581 23.36 -13.67 25.53
C VAL A 581 23.45 -14.78 26.57
N THR A 582 24.01 -14.48 27.72
CA THR A 582 24.18 -15.47 28.83
C THR A 582 23.30 -15.15 30.03
N GLU A 583 22.77 -13.92 30.10
CA GLU A 583 21.87 -13.45 31.16
C GLU A 583 20.65 -12.76 30.53
N THR A 584 19.54 -12.66 31.26
CA THR A 584 18.38 -11.94 30.82
C THR A 584 18.73 -10.50 30.41
N THR A 585 18.49 -10.14 29.17
CA THR A 585 18.91 -8.86 28.58
C THR A 585 17.80 -8.23 27.77
N ASP A 586 17.58 -6.94 28.01
CA ASP A 586 16.68 -6.11 27.18
C ASP A 586 17.53 -5.40 26.13
N PHE A 587 17.13 -5.55 24.85
CA PHE A 587 17.73 -4.84 23.73
C PHE A 587 16.77 -3.79 23.21
N THR A 588 17.30 -2.62 22.90
CA THR A 588 16.62 -1.60 22.12
C THR A 588 17.41 -1.38 20.85
N PHE A 589 16.78 -1.55 19.70
CA PHE A 589 17.36 -1.33 18.37
C PHE A 589 16.78 -0.11 17.70
N CYS A 590 17.58 0.55 16.87
CA CYS A 590 17.14 1.58 15.93
C CYS A 590 18.01 1.49 14.68
N THR A 591 17.37 1.55 13.51
CA THR A 591 18.07 1.62 12.23
C THR A 591 18.28 3.07 11.80
N PHE A 592 19.36 3.31 11.06
CA PHE A 592 19.67 4.62 10.49
C PHE A 592 20.05 4.48 9.02
N ARG A 593 19.46 5.30 8.17
CA ARG A 593 19.85 5.41 6.76
C ARG A 593 21.11 6.25 6.58
N PRO A 594 21.80 6.19 5.43
CA PRO A 594 23.00 6.99 5.16
C PRO A 594 22.80 8.50 5.33
N ASN A 595 21.58 9.01 5.14
CA ASN A 595 21.24 10.42 5.34
C ASN A 595 20.94 10.80 6.80
N GLY A 596 21.13 9.88 7.76
CA GLY A 596 20.89 10.06 9.18
C GLY A 596 19.44 9.93 9.63
N LYS A 597 18.47 9.70 8.71
CA LYS A 597 17.09 9.40 9.12
C LYS A 597 17.02 8.07 9.84
N LYS A 598 16.32 8.07 10.96
CA LYS A 598 16.11 6.88 11.79
C LYS A 598 14.84 6.13 11.42
N GLY A 599 14.88 4.81 11.57
CA GLY A 599 13.70 3.96 11.54
C GLY A 599 13.01 3.87 12.91
N ASP A 600 12.10 2.92 13.02
CA ASP A 600 11.33 2.69 14.25
C ASP A 600 12.24 2.15 15.36
N ILE A 601 11.88 2.46 16.61
CA ILE A 601 12.55 1.92 17.78
C ILE A 601 11.95 0.54 18.08
N VAL A 602 12.77 -0.49 18.03
CA VAL A 602 12.36 -1.88 18.27
C VAL A 602 12.94 -2.36 19.58
N LYS A 603 12.09 -2.87 20.47
CA LYS A 603 12.50 -3.46 21.76
C LYS A 603 12.28 -4.96 21.73
N THR A 604 13.25 -5.68 22.30
CA THR A 604 13.14 -7.13 22.48
C THR A 604 13.80 -7.54 23.78
N ARG A 605 13.22 -8.55 24.41
CA ARG A 605 13.74 -9.12 25.64
C ARG A 605 14.19 -10.56 25.42
N PHE A 606 15.41 -10.89 25.83
CA PHE A 606 15.94 -12.24 25.88
C PHE A 606 15.95 -12.71 27.33
N ILE A 607 15.18 -13.75 27.64
CA ILE A 607 14.96 -14.26 28.98
C ILE A 607 15.71 -15.58 29.13
N LYS A 608 16.73 -15.61 30.04
CA LYS A 608 17.34 -16.85 30.46
C LYS A 608 16.33 -17.67 31.26
N SER A 609 16.01 -18.84 30.76
CA SER A 609 14.95 -19.69 31.29
C SER A 609 15.47 -21.07 31.67
N GLU A 610 14.72 -21.75 32.50
CA GLU A 610 14.80 -23.18 32.74
C GLU A 610 13.49 -23.83 32.23
N TYR A 611 13.56 -25.14 31.94
CA TYR A 611 12.31 -25.83 31.54
C TYR A 611 11.33 -25.86 32.69
N THR A 612 10.18 -25.24 32.53
CA THR A 612 9.09 -25.28 33.51
C THR A 612 8.60 -26.73 33.64
N PRO A 613 8.57 -27.29 34.86
CA PRO A 613 8.11 -28.66 35.08
C PRO A 613 6.67 -28.88 34.69
N SER A 614 6.35 -30.02 34.05
CA SER A 614 4.98 -30.41 33.76
C SER A 614 4.19 -30.80 34.99
N VAL A 615 2.86 -30.73 34.95
CA VAL A 615 2.01 -31.23 36.03
C VAL A 615 1.92 -32.76 36.01
N THR A 616 1.78 -33.37 37.18
CA THR A 616 1.74 -34.85 37.36
C THR A 616 0.37 -35.46 36.97
N ALA A 617 -0.71 -34.68 36.99
CA ALA A 617 -2.06 -35.17 36.66
C ALA A 617 -2.26 -35.14 35.14
N ALA A 618 -2.44 -36.31 34.52
CA ALA A 618 -2.73 -36.41 33.10
C ALA A 618 -4.22 -36.14 32.84
N PRO A 619 -4.60 -35.13 32.05
CA PRO A 619 -5.97 -34.95 31.59
C PRO A 619 -6.36 -36.10 30.67
N SER A 620 -7.65 -36.50 30.70
CA SER A 620 -8.13 -37.69 29.98
C SER A 620 -8.84 -37.38 28.67
N ASN A 621 -9.26 -36.15 28.46
CA ASN A 621 -10.07 -35.75 27.31
C ASN A 621 -9.26 -34.84 26.35
N PRO A 622 -9.20 -35.14 25.05
CA PRO A 622 -8.64 -34.23 24.07
C PRO A 622 -9.50 -32.98 23.90
N GLY A 623 -8.86 -31.87 23.52
CA GLY A 623 -9.51 -30.58 23.31
C GLY A 623 -9.41 -29.63 24.49
N LEU A 624 -10.17 -28.55 24.45
CA LEU A 624 -10.20 -27.49 25.46
C LEU A 624 -11.64 -27.22 25.88
N LYS A 625 -11.82 -26.42 26.97
CA LYS A 625 -13.10 -26.00 27.49
C LYS A 625 -13.25 -24.49 27.34
N ALA A 626 -14.16 -24.04 26.45
CA ALA A 626 -14.46 -22.63 26.21
C ALA A 626 -15.71 -22.21 27.03
N THR A 627 -15.58 -21.21 27.87
CA THR A 627 -16.67 -20.56 28.59
C THR A 627 -16.97 -19.23 27.94
N TRP A 628 -18.25 -19.04 27.54
CA TRP A 628 -18.70 -17.82 26.87
C TRP A 628 -19.45 -16.91 27.87
N HIS A 629 -19.10 -15.63 27.77
CA HIS A 629 -19.72 -14.53 28.48
C HIS A 629 -20.24 -13.50 27.45
N GLU A 630 -21.46 -12.95 27.65
CA GLU A 630 -21.89 -11.77 26.90
C GLU A 630 -21.17 -10.54 27.46
N PHE A 631 -20.14 -10.10 26.74
CA PHE A 631 -19.17 -9.14 27.25
C PHE A 631 -19.12 -7.88 26.40
N LYS A 632 -19.23 -6.71 27.02
CA LYS A 632 -19.19 -5.37 26.39
C LYS A 632 -18.02 -4.52 26.88
N GLY A 633 -17.11 -5.13 27.62
CA GLY A 633 -15.88 -4.46 28.07
C GLY A 633 -14.79 -4.46 27.00
N ASN A 634 -13.66 -3.86 27.32
CA ASN A 634 -12.53 -3.69 26.42
C ASN A 634 -11.21 -4.26 26.98
N LYS A 635 -11.27 -5.13 27.99
CA LYS A 635 -10.11 -5.80 28.59
C LYS A 635 -10.39 -7.25 28.95
N CYS A 636 -9.49 -8.14 28.60
CA CYS A 636 -9.56 -9.56 28.88
C CYS A 636 -9.70 -9.88 30.38
N SER A 637 -9.09 -9.08 31.25
CA SER A 637 -9.19 -9.22 32.72
C SER A 637 -10.59 -8.96 33.32
N GLU A 638 -11.50 -8.40 32.52
CA GLU A 638 -12.85 -8.07 32.97
C GLU A 638 -13.90 -9.09 32.55
N ILE A 639 -13.56 -10.05 31.67
CA ILE A 639 -14.50 -11.05 31.13
C ILE A 639 -15.19 -11.83 32.25
N GLU A 640 -14.47 -12.23 33.31
CA GLU A 640 -15.04 -12.98 34.44
C GLU A 640 -16.10 -12.22 35.23
N LYS A 641 -16.18 -10.90 35.10
CA LYS A 641 -17.21 -10.08 35.77
C LYS A 641 -18.57 -10.19 35.07
N ALA A 642 -18.59 -10.64 33.82
CA ALA A 642 -19.82 -10.83 33.05
C ALA A 642 -20.43 -12.21 33.31
N PRO A 643 -21.78 -12.37 33.22
CA PRO A 643 -22.45 -13.65 33.41
C PRO A 643 -22.00 -14.71 32.42
N ILE A 644 -21.91 -15.96 32.86
CA ILE A 644 -21.65 -17.11 31.97
C ILE A 644 -22.91 -17.42 31.17
N ASN A 645 -22.82 -17.42 29.87
CA ASN A 645 -23.88 -17.70 28.91
C ASN A 645 -23.85 -19.15 28.38
N GLY A 646 -22.70 -19.79 28.48
CA GLY A 646 -22.53 -21.18 28.06
C GLY A 646 -21.11 -21.70 28.20
N THR A 647 -20.97 -23.02 28.16
CA THR A 647 -19.69 -23.71 28.20
C THR A 647 -19.69 -24.81 27.14
N TYR A 648 -18.62 -24.85 26.33
CA TYR A 648 -18.49 -25.71 25.17
C TYR A 648 -17.13 -26.42 25.13
N PRO A 649 -17.11 -27.72 24.84
CA PRO A 649 -15.85 -28.35 24.42
C PRO A 649 -15.42 -27.85 23.02
N VAL A 650 -14.15 -27.59 22.84
CA VAL A 650 -13.56 -27.19 21.56
C VAL A 650 -12.28 -28.02 21.29
N GLU A 651 -12.08 -28.40 20.05
CA GLU A 651 -10.93 -29.22 19.66
C GLU A 651 -9.68 -28.37 19.43
N ASP A 652 -9.87 -27.06 19.31
CA ASP A 652 -8.87 -26.05 18.98
C ASP A 652 -9.16 -24.75 19.72
N VAL A 653 -8.22 -23.80 19.67
CA VAL A 653 -8.45 -22.41 20.07
C VAL A 653 -9.28 -21.74 18.98
N MET A 654 -10.58 -21.68 19.21
CA MET A 654 -11.56 -21.17 18.26
C MET A 654 -12.79 -20.57 18.93
N ILE A 655 -13.48 -19.70 18.22
CA ILE A 655 -14.78 -19.19 18.62
C ILE A 655 -15.82 -20.30 18.36
N PRO A 656 -16.55 -20.80 19.41
CA PRO A 656 -17.54 -21.84 19.19
C PRO A 656 -18.68 -21.35 18.29
N LYS A 657 -19.12 -22.17 17.33
CA LYS A 657 -20.16 -21.83 16.32
C LYS A 657 -21.49 -21.30 16.89
N LYS A 658 -21.78 -21.59 18.17
CA LYS A 658 -23.02 -21.17 18.86
C LYS A 658 -22.91 -19.79 19.51
N VAL A 659 -21.70 -19.25 19.63
CA VAL A 659 -21.42 -17.93 20.21
C VAL A 659 -21.74 -16.84 19.19
N LYS A 660 -22.47 -15.82 19.59
CA LYS A 660 -22.86 -14.68 18.74
C LYS A 660 -22.95 -13.40 19.56
N GLY A 661 -22.81 -12.27 18.91
CA GLY A 661 -22.87 -10.93 19.50
C GLY A 661 -21.59 -10.50 20.17
N ASN A 662 -21.67 -9.72 21.24
CA ASN A 662 -20.48 -9.29 21.99
C ASN A 662 -19.91 -10.48 22.78
N ILE A 663 -18.68 -10.85 22.46
CA ILE A 663 -18.07 -12.11 22.89
C ILE A 663 -17.03 -11.85 23.96
N GLY A 664 -17.12 -12.57 25.10
CA GLY A 664 -16.00 -12.80 26.00
C GLY A 664 -15.80 -14.32 26.14
N LEU A 665 -14.63 -14.81 25.82
CA LEU A 665 -14.28 -16.24 25.94
C LEU A 665 -13.15 -16.43 26.94
N ILE A 666 -13.30 -17.46 27.78
CA ILE A 666 -12.22 -18.01 28.60
C ILE A 666 -12.06 -19.48 28.21
N ILE A 667 -10.93 -19.80 27.57
CA ILE A 667 -10.61 -21.12 27.07
C ILE A 667 -9.54 -21.72 27.99
N LYS A 668 -9.86 -22.83 28.65
CA LYS A 668 -8.97 -23.51 29.61
C LYS A 668 -8.68 -24.93 29.21
N GLY A 669 -7.49 -25.40 29.57
CA GLY A 669 -7.06 -26.77 29.39
C GLY A 669 -5.56 -26.93 29.61
N TYR A 670 -4.98 -27.83 28.87
CA TYR A 670 -3.54 -28.14 28.96
C TYR A 670 -2.94 -28.20 27.56
N PHE A 671 -1.74 -27.67 27.45
CA PHE A 671 -0.84 -27.94 26.34
C PHE A 671 0.04 -29.14 26.73
N ASN A 672 0.13 -30.19 25.90
CA ASN A 672 1.01 -31.32 26.10
C ASN A 672 2.31 -31.11 25.31
N ALA A 673 3.36 -30.69 25.95
CA ALA A 673 4.69 -30.54 25.35
C ALA A 673 5.26 -31.94 24.96
N PRO A 674 5.52 -32.22 23.68
CA PRO A 674 6.00 -33.54 23.25
C PRO A 674 7.43 -33.86 23.70
N GLN A 675 8.24 -32.84 24.00
CA GLN A 675 9.62 -32.94 24.48
C GLN A 675 9.98 -31.70 25.32
N ASP A 676 11.15 -31.72 25.97
CA ASP A 676 11.72 -30.54 26.56
C ASP A 676 12.16 -29.59 25.44
N ASP A 677 11.52 -28.41 25.33
CA ASP A 677 11.79 -27.47 24.25
C ASP A 677 11.35 -26.03 24.59
N ILE A 678 11.78 -25.08 23.77
CA ILE A 678 11.24 -23.71 23.77
C ILE A 678 10.12 -23.65 22.75
N TYR A 679 8.89 -23.49 23.23
CA TYR A 679 7.72 -23.39 22.41
C TYR A 679 7.38 -21.92 22.11
N THR A 680 7.07 -21.65 20.86
CA THR A 680 6.62 -20.35 20.36
C THR A 680 5.12 -20.39 20.13
N PHE A 681 4.38 -19.50 20.78
CA PHE A 681 2.93 -19.37 20.71
C PHE A 681 2.60 -18.10 19.97
N ALA A 682 2.06 -18.20 18.76
CA ALA A 682 1.59 -17.08 17.92
C ALA A 682 0.07 -16.99 18.05
N LEU A 683 -0.41 -15.94 18.71
CA LEU A 683 -1.84 -15.69 18.96
C LEU A 683 -2.33 -14.54 18.09
N LEU A 684 -3.18 -14.87 17.12
CA LEU A 684 -3.91 -13.94 16.26
C LEU A 684 -5.30 -13.71 16.84
N SER A 685 -5.68 -12.48 17.07
CA SER A 685 -7.03 -12.11 17.46
C SER A 685 -7.47 -10.78 16.87
N ASP A 686 -8.78 -10.61 16.81
CA ASP A 686 -9.55 -9.40 16.55
C ASP A 686 -10.78 -9.49 17.48
N ASP A 687 -10.99 -8.71 18.49
CA ASP A 687 -10.21 -7.76 19.26
C ASP A 687 -9.14 -8.43 20.19
N GLY A 688 -9.19 -8.07 21.48
CA GLY A 688 -8.19 -8.38 22.50
C GLY A 688 -8.11 -9.84 22.93
N SER A 689 -6.88 -10.30 23.17
CA SER A 689 -6.62 -11.63 23.73
C SER A 689 -5.38 -11.68 24.62
N THR A 690 -5.37 -12.67 25.53
CA THR A 690 -4.19 -12.98 26.35
C THR A 690 -3.99 -14.50 26.45
N LEU A 691 -2.74 -14.97 26.51
CA LEU A 691 -2.42 -16.36 26.72
C LEU A 691 -1.53 -16.53 27.96
N THR A 692 -1.96 -17.41 28.87
CA THR A 692 -1.26 -17.79 30.08
C THR A 692 -0.91 -19.28 30.02
N ILE A 693 0.36 -19.63 30.28
CA ILE A 693 0.85 -21.01 30.43
C ILE A 693 1.53 -21.14 31.80
N ASP A 694 1.16 -22.17 32.57
CA ASP A 694 1.67 -22.39 33.94
C ASP A 694 1.54 -21.14 34.84
N SER A 695 0.40 -20.43 34.73
CA SER A 695 0.11 -19.18 35.46
C SER A 695 0.98 -17.98 35.10
N GLU A 696 1.81 -18.06 34.05
CA GLU A 696 2.57 -16.94 33.50
C GLU A 696 1.95 -16.46 32.20
N GLN A 697 1.65 -15.16 32.09
CA GLN A 697 1.16 -14.55 30.84
C GLN A 697 2.31 -14.44 29.85
N ILE A 698 2.20 -15.20 28.74
CA ILE A 698 3.25 -15.26 27.70
C ILE A 698 2.87 -14.49 26.44
N VAL A 699 1.57 -14.23 26.22
CA VAL A 699 1.09 -13.33 25.15
C VAL A 699 0.17 -12.30 25.77
N ASP A 700 0.43 -11.03 25.48
CA ASP A 700 -0.44 -9.90 25.79
C ASP A 700 -0.81 -9.20 24.46
N ASN A 701 -2.03 -9.45 24.01
CA ASN A 701 -2.66 -8.83 22.85
C ASN A 701 -3.99 -8.19 23.29
N ASP A 702 -4.03 -7.64 24.53
CA ASP A 702 -5.25 -7.10 25.13
C ASP A 702 -5.60 -5.72 24.57
N GLY A 703 -6.89 -5.37 24.62
CA GLY A 703 -7.44 -4.11 24.15
C GLY A 703 -8.14 -4.20 22.79
N PRO A 704 -8.93 -3.17 22.43
CA PRO A 704 -9.61 -3.12 21.13
C PRO A 704 -8.60 -2.89 19.99
N HIS A 705 -8.63 -3.75 18.98
CA HIS A 705 -7.80 -3.63 17.76
C HIS A 705 -8.34 -4.55 16.65
N GLY A 706 -8.04 -4.22 15.39
CA GLY A 706 -8.26 -5.14 14.26
C GLY A 706 -7.34 -6.38 14.34
N PRO A 707 -7.40 -7.28 13.33
CA PRO A 707 -6.63 -8.51 13.34
C PRO A 707 -5.14 -8.26 13.59
N LYS A 708 -4.61 -8.82 14.70
CA LYS A 708 -3.22 -8.64 15.13
C LYS A 708 -2.68 -9.94 15.73
N GLU A 709 -1.47 -10.30 15.33
CA GLU A 709 -0.74 -11.46 15.87
C GLU A 709 0.37 -11.01 16.83
N ILE A 710 0.38 -11.57 18.03
CA ILE A 710 1.45 -11.41 19.02
C ILE A 710 2.05 -12.78 19.32
N VAL A 711 3.38 -12.80 19.45
CA VAL A 711 4.16 -14.01 19.66
C VAL A 711 4.80 -13.98 21.05
N GLY A 712 4.64 -15.08 21.79
CA GLY A 712 5.32 -15.32 23.06
C GLY A 712 6.06 -16.66 23.07
N GLN A 713 7.13 -16.77 23.85
CA GLN A 713 7.90 -18.01 23.99
C GLN A 713 7.96 -18.46 25.45
N LYS A 714 7.99 -19.79 25.64
CA LYS A 714 8.20 -20.41 26.94
C LYS A 714 8.97 -21.72 26.83
N ALA A 715 9.95 -21.91 27.72
CA ALA A 715 10.66 -23.17 27.87
C ALA A 715 9.84 -24.14 28.74
N LEU A 716 9.42 -25.27 28.19
CA LEU A 716 8.57 -26.26 28.84
C LEU A 716 9.25 -27.63 28.85
N ALA A 717 9.19 -28.31 29.99
CA ALA A 717 9.56 -29.71 30.09
C ALA A 717 8.48 -30.58 29.41
N LYS A 718 8.84 -31.75 28.94
CA LYS A 718 7.89 -32.72 28.38
C LYS A 718 6.73 -32.99 29.33
N GLY A 719 5.49 -32.93 28.82
CA GLY A 719 4.27 -33.24 29.57
C GLY A 719 3.21 -32.16 29.53
N TYR A 720 2.28 -32.19 30.48
CA TYR A 720 1.10 -31.31 30.47
C TYR A 720 1.38 -30.00 31.22
N HIS A 721 0.97 -28.88 30.57
CA HIS A 721 1.10 -27.53 31.09
C HIS A 721 -0.26 -26.83 31.09
N PRO A 722 -0.77 -26.36 32.24
CA PRO A 722 -2.01 -25.61 32.31
C PRO A 722 -2.00 -24.39 31.37
N MET A 723 -3.07 -24.25 30.60
CA MET A 723 -3.24 -23.18 29.64
C MET A 723 -4.56 -22.45 29.87
N GLU A 724 -4.53 -21.12 29.88
CA GLU A 724 -5.71 -20.26 29.88
C GLU A 724 -5.55 -19.20 28.78
N LEU A 725 -6.52 -19.14 27.88
CA LEU A 725 -6.66 -18.09 26.88
C LEU A 725 -7.91 -17.29 27.16
N ARG A 726 -7.78 -15.96 27.16
CA ARG A 726 -8.89 -15.02 27.24
C ARG A 726 -8.98 -14.24 25.93
N TYR A 727 -10.21 -14.02 25.49
CA TYR A 727 -10.48 -13.33 24.22
C TYR A 727 -11.79 -12.56 24.33
N PHE A 728 -11.83 -11.35 23.76
CA PHE A 728 -13.08 -10.63 23.54
C PHE A 728 -13.17 -10.06 22.13
N ASP A 729 -14.40 -9.88 21.66
CA ASP A 729 -14.74 -9.29 20.39
C ASP A 729 -16.11 -8.65 20.43
N GLN A 730 -16.29 -7.51 19.77
CA GLN A 730 -17.53 -6.74 19.77
C GLN A 730 -18.25 -6.72 18.42
N ASN A 731 -17.59 -7.05 17.32
CA ASN A 731 -18.11 -6.84 15.96
C ASN A 731 -17.94 -8.02 14.99
N GLY A 732 -17.57 -9.20 15.47
CA GLY A 732 -17.36 -10.39 14.64
C GLY A 732 -15.91 -10.56 14.19
N GLY A 733 -15.08 -11.00 15.13
CA GLY A 733 -13.64 -11.12 14.95
C GLY A 733 -13.14 -12.52 14.64
N GLN A 734 -11.85 -12.70 14.76
CA GLN A 734 -11.15 -13.97 14.57
C GLN A 734 -10.25 -14.29 15.76
N LEU A 735 -10.05 -15.61 15.98
CA LEU A 735 -9.19 -16.12 17.02
C LEU A 735 -8.46 -17.36 16.49
N LYS A 736 -7.12 -17.34 16.55
CA LYS A 736 -6.28 -18.45 16.13
C LYS A 736 -5.01 -18.50 16.97
N LEU A 737 -4.65 -19.69 17.44
CA LEU A 737 -3.38 -19.96 18.09
C LEU A 737 -2.56 -20.92 17.21
N LYS A 738 -1.29 -20.59 16.97
CA LYS A 738 -0.32 -21.47 16.35
C LYS A 738 0.82 -21.72 17.33
N VAL A 739 1.22 -22.96 17.48
CA VAL A 739 2.35 -23.34 18.35
C VAL A 739 3.44 -24.02 17.52
N THR A 740 4.70 -23.61 17.71
CA THR A 740 5.86 -24.23 17.04
C THR A 740 6.93 -24.57 18.06
N GLY A 741 7.69 -25.62 17.81
CA GLY A 741 8.90 -25.93 18.57
C GLY A 741 10.10 -25.07 18.14
N SER A 742 11.24 -25.24 18.80
CA SER A 742 12.48 -24.53 18.45
C SER A 742 13.02 -24.88 17.05
N ASP A 743 12.59 -26.02 16.49
CA ASP A 743 12.92 -26.43 15.11
C ASP A 743 11.99 -25.78 14.03
N GLY A 744 11.08 -24.91 14.46
CA GLY A 744 10.13 -24.22 13.60
C GLY A 744 8.94 -25.08 13.15
N LYS A 745 8.87 -26.36 13.56
CA LYS A 745 7.76 -27.22 13.19
C LYS A 745 6.54 -26.95 14.04
N GLU A 746 5.37 -26.94 13.39
CA GLU A 746 4.09 -26.75 14.05
C GLU A 746 3.73 -27.95 14.93
N ILE A 747 3.27 -27.67 16.14
CA ILE A 747 2.74 -28.64 17.09
C ILE A 747 1.25 -28.79 16.84
N PRO A 748 0.75 -29.97 16.45
CA PRO A 748 -0.68 -30.17 16.14
C PRO A 748 -1.58 -29.96 17.35
N PHE A 749 -2.82 -29.53 17.14
CA PHE A 749 -3.83 -29.35 18.20
C PHE A 749 -4.23 -30.64 18.94
N THR A 750 -3.86 -31.82 18.41
CA THR A 750 -3.95 -33.10 19.17
C THR A 750 -3.19 -33.10 20.48
N HIS A 751 -2.35 -32.08 20.72
CA HIS A 751 -1.66 -31.83 21.96
C HIS A 751 -2.41 -30.93 22.95
N LEU A 752 -3.68 -30.59 22.69
CA LEU A 752 -4.54 -29.83 23.61
C LEU A 752 -5.51 -30.77 24.35
N TYR A 753 -5.66 -30.57 25.66
CA TYR A 753 -6.45 -31.44 26.53
C TYR A 753 -7.36 -30.62 27.45
N ALA A 754 -8.60 -31.09 27.62
CA ALA A 754 -9.55 -30.48 28.52
C ALA A 754 -9.21 -30.79 30.01
N HIS A 755 -9.58 -29.84 30.86
CA HIS A 755 -9.40 -29.96 32.33
C HIS A 755 -10.34 -31.00 32.92
#